data_5babd5ecb694665917f9402d7fa30353
#
_entry.id   5babd5ecb694665917f9402d7fa30353
#
_cell.length_a   1.000
_cell.length_b   1.000
_cell.length_c   1.000
_cell.angle_alpha   90.00
_cell.angle_beta   90.00
_cell.angle_gamma   90.00
#
_symmetry.space_group_name_H-M   'P 1'
#
loop_
_entity.id
_entity.type
_entity.pdbx_description
1 polymer ?
#
loop_
_entity_poly.entity_id
_entity_poly.type
_entity_poly.pdbx_seq_one_letter_code
_entity_poly.pdbx_strand_id
1 'polypeptide(L)'
;MMKRTLIALLFLSVVNTLKAEDSYYSRLEKDTLIIGNKWIERKFLWNNGNLITFSLKDKSTQQTWLNRLKTPDFQLTKDAASNGNYTSKEVKETAIHPNYLAVEVNVSLGTLSIKKVYRIYEDSPVIACDVYLKGSTELVLDSKATNAADRKNIEFAEDMKSQQMTAILDQIKLDGFHWQTKIVEFFDVTDWNNNLIQERSIIPYRKTNYRGNLLVAHNNENNKGFFFLKEAPTSSVQLAYQGHDFTIDFGHFTVSGLGLTTKDIKPEEWTKAYSSVIGVYSGGELQQLTALRNYQKNIRRLLPQRDEMVMMNTWGDRSQDSKVNEKFSLLEVEKAAELGVSHFQIDDGWQIGKSPNSALAKGSFKNIWDNPNYWKPDPAKYPNGLHPIVKRGKELGVEICLWFNPSVQNDYADWQKDVNAMVNLYKEYGIRTFKIDGLAIPTKQSEINLRKLFDSVLEQTNNEVVFNLDATAGRRAGYYTFNEYGNVFLENRYTDWQNYYPYWTLRNLWQLSKYVPAEKLQIEFLNKWRNTDKYGKDIFAPNNHSFEYLFATTMAAQPLAWFEGTGLPSEALRVKDLIKAYRKIQHDFHLGTILPIGDEPSGRSWTGFQSLNGNQGYFIFYRENTAGAVGAVKTWLSAGTKVKCTAVLGNGKTINTTIAKNGTIEVTLPKINDFVMYRYEITK
;
A
#
# COMPACT_ATOMS: atom_id res chain seq x y z
N MET A 1 11.89 60.71 -65.31
CA MET A 1 12.40 60.48 -63.96
C MET A 1 11.23 60.13 -63.07
N MET A 2 10.93 58.79 -62.88
CA MET A 2 9.88 58.29 -61.99
C MET A 2 10.50 57.83 -60.71
N LYS A 3 10.11 58.47 -59.60
CA LYS A 3 10.44 58.02 -58.23
C LYS A 3 9.50 56.86 -57.86
N ARG A 4 10.05 55.71 -57.65
CA ARG A 4 9.33 54.54 -57.02
C ARG A 4 9.43 54.68 -55.51
N THR A 5 8.26 54.82 -54.88
CA THR A 5 8.12 54.79 -53.42
C THR A 5 7.90 53.34 -52.99
N LEU A 6 8.79 52.82 -52.15
CA LEU A 6 8.73 51.45 -51.56
C LEU A 6 7.95 51.60 -50.30
N ILE A 7 6.73 50.92 -50.20
CA ILE A 7 5.95 50.76 -48.99
C ILE A 7 6.40 49.48 -48.36
N ALA A 8 7.06 49.59 -47.22
CA ALA A 8 7.36 48.40 -46.36
C ALA A 8 6.16 48.10 -45.48
N LEU A 9 5.48 46.97 -45.72
CA LEU A 9 4.50 46.41 -44.79
C LEU A 9 5.24 45.74 -43.64
N LEU A 10 5.14 46.30 -42.43
CA LEU A 10 5.53 45.62 -41.18
C LEU A 10 4.42 44.60 -40.81
N PHE A 11 4.69 43.33 -40.99
CA PHE A 11 3.90 42.25 -40.34
C PHE A 11 4.28 42.17 -38.87
N LEU A 12 3.44 42.68 -37.98
CA LEU A 12 3.53 42.36 -36.57
C LEU A 12 3.01 40.92 -36.39
N SER A 13 3.91 39.97 -36.28
CA SER A 13 3.59 38.64 -35.81
C SER A 13 3.36 38.72 -34.29
N VAL A 14 2.08 38.68 -33.88
CA VAL A 14 1.70 38.43 -32.51
C VAL A 14 2.06 36.95 -32.21
N VAL A 15 3.22 36.75 -31.65
CA VAL A 15 3.57 35.46 -31.06
C VAL A 15 2.72 35.32 -29.80
N ASN A 16 1.59 34.63 -29.91
CA ASN A 16 0.89 34.08 -28.76
C ASN A 16 1.82 33.05 -28.12
N THR A 17 2.60 33.45 -27.14
CA THR A 17 3.23 32.54 -26.22
C THR A 17 2.09 31.79 -25.48
N LEU A 18 1.76 30.61 -25.97
CA LEU A 18 1.04 29.61 -25.17
C LEU A 18 1.90 29.43 -23.91
N LYS A 19 1.47 30.04 -22.78
CA LYS A 19 1.98 29.67 -21.47
C LYS A 19 1.73 28.15 -21.36
N ALA A 20 2.79 27.38 -21.17
CA ALA A 20 2.65 26.00 -20.76
C ALA A 20 1.68 26.01 -19.57
N GLU A 21 0.57 25.27 -19.70
CA GLU A 21 -0.35 25.09 -18.56
C GLU A 21 0.50 24.55 -17.41
N ASP A 22 0.46 25.22 -16.25
CA ASP A 22 1.17 24.76 -15.06
C ASP A 22 0.79 23.30 -14.79
N SER A 23 1.78 22.46 -14.56
CA SER A 23 1.60 21.03 -14.34
C SER A 23 0.60 20.73 -13.20
N TYR A 24 0.52 21.63 -12.22
CA TYR A 24 -0.49 21.71 -11.16
C TYR A 24 -0.69 23.18 -10.77
N TYR A 25 -1.87 23.52 -10.24
CA TYR A 25 -2.20 24.91 -9.90
C TYR A 25 -3.15 25.00 -8.72
N SER A 26 -3.09 26.17 -8.06
CA SER A 26 -4.09 26.63 -7.12
C SER A 26 -4.26 28.13 -7.24
N ARG A 27 -5.49 28.62 -7.14
CA ARG A 27 -5.81 30.05 -7.15
C ARG A 27 -7.11 30.33 -6.41
N LEU A 28 -7.12 31.39 -5.65
CA LEU A 28 -8.30 31.93 -5.02
C LEU A 28 -8.75 33.16 -5.80
N GLU A 29 -9.88 33.07 -6.49
CA GLU A 29 -10.46 34.13 -7.30
C GLU A 29 -11.79 34.54 -6.68
N LYS A 30 -11.85 35.75 -6.09
CA LYS A 30 -13.01 36.23 -5.30
C LYS A 30 -13.36 35.20 -4.22
N ASP A 31 -14.51 34.56 -4.35
CA ASP A 31 -15.04 33.58 -3.39
C ASP A 31 -14.88 32.13 -3.86
N THR A 32 -13.98 31.87 -4.80
CA THR A 32 -13.77 30.53 -5.37
C THR A 32 -12.31 30.12 -5.29
N LEU A 33 -12.03 29.06 -4.51
CA LEU A 33 -10.74 28.38 -4.55
C LEU A 33 -10.77 27.32 -5.65
N ILE A 34 -9.79 27.34 -6.54
CA ILE A 34 -9.63 26.39 -7.65
C ILE A 34 -8.31 25.67 -7.46
N ILE A 35 -8.34 24.36 -7.40
CA ILE A 35 -7.14 23.52 -7.30
C ILE A 35 -7.18 22.38 -8.35
N GLY A 36 -6.05 21.99 -8.87
CA GLY A 36 -6.00 20.89 -9.82
C GLY A 36 -4.68 20.75 -10.57
N ASN A 37 -4.71 19.88 -11.57
CA ASN A 37 -3.63 19.63 -12.51
C ASN A 37 -4.18 19.43 -13.93
N LYS A 38 -3.43 18.81 -14.83
CA LYS A 38 -3.88 18.51 -16.21
C LYS A 38 -5.00 17.45 -16.29
N TRP A 39 -5.27 16.70 -15.20
CA TRP A 39 -6.24 15.59 -15.17
C TRP A 39 -7.51 15.89 -14.40
N ILE A 40 -7.40 16.56 -13.26
CA ILE A 40 -8.48 16.80 -12.31
C ILE A 40 -8.54 18.26 -11.89
N GLU A 41 -9.73 18.81 -11.72
CA GLU A 41 -9.96 20.11 -11.12
C GLU A 41 -11.08 20.01 -10.08
N ARG A 42 -10.88 20.60 -8.92
CA ARG A 42 -11.91 20.78 -7.90
C ARG A 42 -12.04 22.26 -7.59
N LYS A 43 -13.28 22.79 -7.68
CA LYS A 43 -13.60 24.17 -7.34
C LYS A 43 -14.41 24.19 -6.06
N PHE A 44 -14.09 25.14 -5.20
CA PHE A 44 -14.75 25.33 -3.93
C PHE A 44 -15.25 26.75 -3.79
N LEU A 45 -16.44 26.91 -3.20
CA LEU A 45 -16.85 28.18 -2.60
C LEU A 45 -16.02 28.37 -1.32
N TRP A 46 -15.50 29.59 -1.12
CA TRP A 46 -14.51 29.87 -0.07
C TRP A 46 -15.08 29.74 1.36
N ASN A 47 -16.29 30.26 1.61
CA ASN A 47 -16.97 30.17 2.90
C ASN A 47 -16.03 30.40 4.12
N ASN A 48 -15.28 31.52 4.12
CA ASN A 48 -14.27 31.83 5.15
C ASN A 48 -13.25 30.72 5.44
N GLY A 49 -12.92 29.91 4.44
CA GLY A 49 -11.96 28.81 4.56
C GLY A 49 -12.56 27.44 4.89
N ASN A 50 -13.82 27.37 5.36
CA ASN A 50 -14.52 26.09 5.48
C ASN A 50 -15.19 25.74 4.14
N LEU A 51 -14.41 25.19 3.24
CA LEU A 51 -14.68 25.01 1.83
C LEU A 51 -15.96 24.19 1.55
N ILE A 52 -16.71 24.61 0.54
CA ILE A 52 -17.85 23.86 -0.02
C ILE A 52 -17.50 23.52 -1.46
N THR A 53 -17.39 22.27 -1.81
CA THR A 53 -17.19 21.87 -3.21
C THR A 53 -18.30 22.45 -4.07
N PHE A 54 -17.91 23.17 -5.12
CA PHE A 54 -18.83 23.66 -6.16
C PHE A 54 -18.89 22.68 -7.33
N SER A 55 -17.72 22.22 -7.80
CA SER A 55 -17.62 21.25 -8.88
C SER A 55 -16.39 20.36 -8.77
N LEU A 56 -16.52 19.15 -9.30
CA LEU A 56 -15.45 18.21 -9.59
C LEU A 56 -15.38 17.99 -11.09
N LYS A 57 -14.19 18.07 -11.70
CA LYS A 57 -14.03 17.93 -13.14
C LYS A 57 -12.95 16.90 -13.48
N ASP A 58 -13.29 15.96 -14.34
CA ASP A 58 -12.33 15.16 -15.11
C ASP A 58 -11.93 15.95 -16.37
N LYS A 59 -10.71 16.47 -16.38
CA LYS A 59 -10.20 17.28 -17.50
C LYS A 59 -9.86 16.44 -18.72
N SER A 60 -9.60 15.15 -18.59
CA SER A 60 -9.28 14.27 -19.72
C SER A 60 -10.45 14.14 -20.69
N THR A 61 -11.68 14.15 -20.18
CA THR A 61 -12.91 14.03 -20.95
C THR A 61 -13.82 15.27 -20.83
N GLN A 62 -13.37 16.32 -20.16
CA GLN A 62 -14.12 17.54 -19.88
C GLN A 62 -15.44 17.30 -19.11
N GLN A 63 -15.56 16.15 -18.41
CA GLN A 63 -16.72 15.85 -17.58
C GLN A 63 -16.68 16.73 -16.33
N THR A 64 -17.76 17.45 -16.08
CA THR A 64 -17.93 18.23 -14.86
C THR A 64 -19.16 17.76 -14.11
N TRP A 65 -19.00 17.48 -12.82
CA TRP A 65 -20.07 17.20 -11.89
C TRP A 65 -20.25 18.41 -10.96
N LEU A 66 -21.50 18.90 -10.89
CA LEU A 66 -21.86 20.02 -9.98
C LEU A 66 -22.33 19.44 -8.65
N ASN A 67 -21.75 19.94 -7.56
CA ASN A 67 -22.18 19.56 -6.22
C ASN A 67 -23.49 20.28 -5.85
N ARG A 68 -24.42 19.57 -5.25
CA ARG A 68 -25.73 20.09 -4.82
C ARG A 68 -25.78 20.48 -3.34
N LEU A 69 -24.72 20.20 -2.59
CA LEU A 69 -24.64 20.58 -1.18
C LEU A 69 -24.39 22.09 -1.05
N LYS A 70 -24.99 22.64 0.01
CA LYS A 70 -24.75 24.01 0.47
C LYS A 70 -23.96 24.05 1.78
N THR A 71 -23.56 22.88 2.27
CA THR A 71 -22.81 22.70 3.51
C THR A 71 -21.35 22.39 3.21
N PRO A 72 -20.43 22.76 4.12
CA PRO A 72 -19.00 22.46 3.95
C PRO A 72 -18.70 20.98 3.73
N ASP A 73 -17.63 20.71 2.98
CA ASP A 73 -17.18 19.35 2.76
C ASP A 73 -16.69 18.69 4.05
N PHE A 74 -16.00 19.45 4.89
CA PHE A 74 -15.60 19.05 6.24
C PHE A 74 -16.64 19.56 7.26
N GLN A 75 -17.14 18.63 8.08
CA GLN A 75 -18.10 18.98 9.12
C GLN A 75 -17.68 18.33 10.44
N LEU A 76 -17.54 19.14 11.46
CA LEU A 76 -17.25 18.71 12.82
C LEU A 76 -18.15 19.39 13.84
N THR A 77 -18.45 20.68 13.66
CA THR A 77 -19.24 21.52 14.53
C THR A 77 -20.21 22.33 13.70
N LYS A 78 -21.20 22.93 14.35
CA LYS A 78 -22.14 23.88 13.71
C LYS A 78 -21.65 25.33 13.76
N ASP A 79 -20.47 25.56 14.34
CA ASP A 79 -19.89 26.90 14.45
C ASP A 79 -19.60 27.49 13.07
N ALA A 80 -19.83 28.80 12.97
CA ALA A 80 -19.51 29.53 11.75
C ALA A 80 -17.99 29.59 11.54
N ALA A 81 -17.57 29.49 10.29
CA ALA A 81 -16.19 29.63 9.91
C ALA A 81 -15.69 31.07 10.03
N SER A 82 -14.48 31.24 10.54
CA SER A 82 -13.78 32.52 10.64
C SER A 82 -12.28 32.35 10.40
N ASN A 83 -11.59 33.49 10.20
CA ASN A 83 -10.13 33.57 10.03
C ASN A 83 -9.58 32.66 8.91
N GLY A 84 -10.39 32.42 7.85
CA GLY A 84 -9.95 31.64 6.72
C GLY A 84 -8.75 32.24 6.03
N ASN A 85 -7.69 31.46 5.84
CA ASN A 85 -6.55 31.86 5.01
C ASN A 85 -6.11 30.72 4.11
N TYR A 86 -5.41 31.07 3.04
CA TYR A 86 -4.98 30.17 1.98
C TYR A 86 -3.54 30.46 1.63
N THR A 87 -2.75 29.40 1.51
CA THR A 87 -1.40 29.45 0.95
C THR A 87 -1.16 28.23 0.06
N SER A 88 -0.23 28.36 -0.85
CA SER A 88 0.22 27.21 -1.64
C SER A 88 1.73 27.26 -1.86
N LYS A 89 2.34 26.08 -1.87
CA LYS A 89 3.77 25.92 -2.14
C LYS A 89 4.05 24.63 -2.88
N GLU A 90 5.03 24.67 -3.75
CA GLU A 90 5.59 23.45 -4.31
C GLU A 90 6.46 22.76 -3.27
N VAL A 91 6.20 21.46 -3.05
CA VAL A 91 7.05 20.57 -2.27
C VAL A 91 7.96 19.83 -3.22
N LYS A 92 9.27 20.04 -3.06
CA LYS A 92 10.27 19.44 -3.93
C LYS A 92 10.38 17.94 -3.72
N GLU A 93 10.73 17.23 -4.78
CA GLU A 93 10.94 15.79 -4.75
C GLU A 93 12.00 15.38 -3.74
N THR A 94 11.82 14.20 -3.22
CA THR A 94 12.77 13.49 -2.37
C THR A 94 12.97 12.06 -2.90
N ALA A 95 13.77 11.28 -2.21
CA ALA A 95 13.82 9.84 -2.47
C ALA A 95 12.48 9.13 -2.14
N ILE A 96 11.57 9.78 -1.41
CA ILE A 96 10.28 9.21 -1.03
C ILE A 96 9.19 9.58 -2.03
N HIS A 97 9.03 10.84 -2.40
CA HIS A 97 7.93 11.32 -3.22
C HIS A 97 8.42 12.22 -4.36
N PRO A 98 7.70 12.32 -5.50
CA PRO A 98 7.94 13.29 -6.53
C PRO A 98 7.54 14.70 -6.07
N ASN A 99 7.81 15.73 -6.90
CA ASN A 99 7.26 17.07 -6.71
C ASN A 99 5.73 17.02 -6.59
N TYR A 100 5.16 17.85 -5.71
CA TYR A 100 3.72 18.08 -5.65
C TYR A 100 3.41 19.49 -5.17
N LEU A 101 2.20 19.96 -5.48
CA LEU A 101 1.66 21.20 -4.93
C LEU A 101 0.95 20.90 -3.60
N ALA A 102 1.42 21.54 -2.53
CA ALA A 102 0.73 21.57 -1.25
C ALA A 102 -0.11 22.86 -1.16
N VAL A 103 -1.42 22.72 -1.03
CA VAL A 103 -2.37 23.83 -0.86
C VAL A 103 -2.91 23.77 0.56
N GLU A 104 -2.51 24.72 1.37
CA GLU A 104 -2.91 24.81 2.78
C GLU A 104 -4.05 25.80 2.95
N VAL A 105 -5.11 25.35 3.61
CA VAL A 105 -6.26 26.17 4.00
C VAL A 105 -6.46 26.03 5.51
N ASN A 106 -6.35 27.15 6.21
CA ASN A 106 -6.61 27.23 7.65
C ASN A 106 -7.94 27.93 7.91
N VAL A 107 -8.67 27.47 8.90
CA VAL A 107 -9.95 28.04 9.31
C VAL A 107 -10.19 27.82 10.79
N SER A 108 -10.87 28.76 11.46
CA SER A 108 -11.34 28.62 12.83
C SER A 108 -12.82 28.24 12.85
N LEU A 109 -13.15 27.21 13.62
CA LEU A 109 -14.53 26.77 13.89
C LEU A 109 -14.74 26.82 15.42
N GLY A 110 -15.29 27.92 15.93
CA GLY A 110 -15.34 28.19 17.37
C GLY A 110 -13.92 28.20 17.97
N THR A 111 -13.67 27.34 18.94
CA THR A 111 -12.38 27.21 19.64
C THR A 111 -11.38 26.28 18.93
N LEU A 112 -11.81 25.66 17.82
CA LEU A 112 -10.96 24.78 17.01
C LEU A 112 -10.34 25.51 15.83
N SER A 113 -9.06 25.30 15.61
CA SER A 113 -8.37 25.59 14.35
C SER A 113 -8.28 24.33 13.52
N ILE A 114 -8.67 24.41 12.26
CA ILE A 114 -8.62 23.31 11.29
C ILE A 114 -7.63 23.70 10.20
N LYS A 115 -6.71 22.83 9.88
CA LYS A 115 -5.81 22.96 8.76
C LYS A 115 -6.03 21.81 7.77
N LYS A 116 -6.34 22.15 6.53
CA LYS A 116 -6.42 21.20 5.42
C LYS A 116 -5.24 21.39 4.50
N VAL A 117 -4.55 20.31 4.15
CA VAL A 117 -3.44 20.33 3.21
C VAL A 117 -3.78 19.43 2.02
N TYR A 118 -4.11 20.06 0.90
CA TYR A 118 -4.35 19.33 -0.34
C TYR A 118 -3.02 19.02 -1.02
N ARG A 119 -2.80 17.76 -1.39
CA ARG A 119 -1.64 17.27 -2.14
C ARG A 119 -2.06 16.98 -3.58
N ILE A 120 -1.43 17.65 -4.55
CA ILE A 120 -1.75 17.55 -5.97
C ILE A 120 -0.46 17.18 -6.73
N TYR A 121 -0.45 15.98 -7.27
CA TYR A 121 0.67 15.45 -8.06
C TYR A 121 0.42 15.71 -9.57
N GLU A 122 1.47 15.96 -10.34
CA GLU A 122 1.36 16.30 -11.76
C GLU A 122 0.64 15.24 -12.60
N ASP A 123 1.01 13.98 -12.43
CA ASP A 123 0.55 12.86 -13.26
C ASP A 123 -0.55 12.02 -12.62
N SER A 124 -1.26 12.56 -11.61
CA SER A 124 -2.30 11.83 -10.91
C SER A 124 -3.67 12.48 -11.07
N PRO A 125 -4.72 11.75 -11.51
CA PRO A 125 -6.08 12.26 -11.59
C PRO A 125 -6.76 12.30 -10.20
N VAL A 126 -6.01 12.73 -9.17
CA VAL A 126 -6.40 12.59 -7.76
C VAL A 126 -5.98 13.84 -6.97
N ILE A 127 -6.81 14.23 -6.01
CA ILE A 127 -6.52 15.24 -5.00
C ILE A 127 -6.66 14.58 -3.64
N ALA A 128 -5.58 14.54 -2.86
CA ALA A 128 -5.59 14.07 -1.48
C ALA A 128 -5.71 15.25 -0.52
N CYS A 129 -6.36 15.05 0.64
CA CYS A 129 -6.55 16.08 1.66
C CYS A 129 -6.19 15.51 3.04
N ASP A 130 -5.09 16.01 3.60
CA ASP A 130 -4.74 15.79 5.00
C ASP A 130 -5.44 16.83 5.88
N VAL A 131 -5.99 16.39 7.02
CA VAL A 131 -6.70 17.25 7.96
C VAL A 131 -5.98 17.26 9.30
N TYR A 132 -5.79 18.45 9.86
CA TYR A 132 -5.17 18.66 11.16
C TYR A 132 -6.07 19.52 12.04
N LEU A 133 -6.13 19.19 13.33
CA LEU A 133 -6.90 19.92 14.32
C LEU A 133 -5.98 20.44 15.44
N LYS A 134 -6.29 21.64 15.92
CA LYS A 134 -5.63 22.27 17.05
C LYS A 134 -6.66 23.09 17.84
N GLY A 135 -6.48 23.24 19.15
CA GLY A 135 -7.39 24.01 20.00
C GLY A 135 -8.01 23.18 21.10
N SER A 136 -9.23 23.50 21.47
CA SER A 136 -10.03 22.77 22.46
C SER A 136 -11.45 22.55 21.95
N THR A 137 -12.11 21.50 22.42
CA THR A 137 -13.51 21.22 22.10
C THR A 137 -14.15 20.42 23.23
N GLU A 138 -15.42 20.68 23.46
CA GLU A 138 -16.27 19.88 24.35
C GLU A 138 -17.02 18.78 23.57
N LEU A 139 -16.89 18.76 22.24
CA LEU A 139 -17.52 17.74 21.41
C LEU A 139 -16.98 16.37 21.75
N VAL A 140 -17.86 15.41 22.00
CA VAL A 140 -17.47 14.02 22.16
C VAL A 140 -17.30 13.40 20.78
N LEU A 141 -16.06 13.10 20.42
CA LEU A 141 -15.68 12.50 19.14
C LEU A 141 -15.56 10.99 19.20
N ASP A 142 -15.56 10.44 20.43
CA ASP A 142 -15.33 9.01 20.68
C ASP A 142 -16.57 8.21 20.30
N SER A 143 -16.38 7.06 19.69
CA SER A 143 -17.40 6.02 19.65
C SER A 143 -17.38 5.24 20.97
N LYS A 144 -18.46 4.53 21.29
CA LYS A 144 -18.48 3.61 22.43
C LYS A 144 -17.42 2.51 22.33
N ALA A 145 -17.04 2.14 21.12
CA ALA A 145 -16.02 1.13 20.84
C ALA A 145 -14.61 1.70 20.94
N THR A 146 -14.19 2.07 22.12
CA THR A 146 -12.85 2.63 22.38
C THR A 146 -11.76 1.58 22.54
N ASN A 147 -12.13 0.33 22.87
CA ASN A 147 -11.21 -0.77 23.00
C ASN A 147 -11.33 -1.76 21.81
N ALA A 148 -10.31 -2.56 21.62
CA ALA A 148 -10.23 -3.43 20.45
C ALA A 148 -11.14 -4.66 20.51
N ALA A 149 -11.60 -5.07 21.70
CA ALA A 149 -12.59 -6.13 21.82
C ALA A 149 -13.96 -5.64 21.35
N ASP A 150 -14.32 -4.41 21.75
CA ASP A 150 -15.58 -3.78 21.33
C ASP A 150 -15.59 -3.49 19.84
N ARG A 151 -14.45 -3.12 19.24
CA ARG A 151 -14.33 -2.88 17.78
C ARG A 151 -14.64 -4.13 16.94
N LYS A 152 -14.33 -5.32 17.43
CA LYS A 152 -14.65 -6.58 16.74
C LYS A 152 -16.15 -6.87 16.73
N ASN A 153 -16.88 -6.33 17.67
CA ASN A 153 -18.30 -6.58 17.87
C ASN A 153 -19.23 -5.50 17.30
N ILE A 154 -18.66 -4.42 16.73
CA ILE A 154 -19.47 -3.38 16.06
C ILE A 154 -19.89 -3.89 14.66
N GLU A 155 -20.69 -4.93 14.63
CA GLU A 155 -21.25 -5.41 13.36
C GLU A 155 -22.68 -4.90 13.11
N PHE A 156 -23.34 -4.27 14.09
CA PHE A 156 -24.77 -4.02 14.04
C PHE A 156 -25.16 -2.55 14.21
N ALA A 157 -26.17 -2.16 13.43
CA ALA A 157 -26.74 -0.82 13.36
C ALA A 157 -27.24 -0.23 14.70
N GLU A 158 -27.41 -1.05 15.73
CA GLU A 158 -27.87 -0.60 17.06
C GLU A 158 -26.79 0.17 17.82
N ASP A 159 -25.53 -0.22 17.70
CA ASP A 159 -24.42 0.49 18.33
C ASP A 159 -24.16 1.84 17.68
N MET A 160 -24.54 2.00 16.42
CA MET A 160 -24.43 3.25 15.70
C MET A 160 -25.44 4.32 16.13
N LYS A 161 -26.58 3.94 16.71
CA LYS A 161 -27.59 4.89 17.25
C LYS A 161 -27.10 5.65 18.46
N SER A 162 -26.06 5.19 19.12
CA SER A 162 -25.51 5.79 20.33
C SER A 162 -24.38 6.78 20.11
N GLN A 163 -23.98 7.02 18.86
CA GLN A 163 -22.93 7.99 18.53
C GLN A 163 -23.44 9.42 18.67
N GLN A 164 -22.69 10.22 19.43
CA GLN A 164 -23.08 11.60 19.68
C GLN A 164 -22.78 12.52 18.48
N MET A 165 -21.70 12.25 17.74
CA MET A 165 -21.35 13.00 16.53
C MET A 165 -20.53 12.18 15.56
N THR A 166 -20.86 12.27 14.28
CA THR A 166 -20.06 11.73 13.18
C THR A 166 -19.38 12.89 12.47
N ALA A 167 -18.06 12.99 12.60
CA ALA A 167 -17.28 13.95 11.85
C ALA A 167 -17.19 13.55 10.37
N ILE A 168 -17.42 14.50 9.47
CA ILE A 168 -17.30 14.30 8.03
C ILE A 168 -15.97 14.87 7.57
N LEU A 169 -15.14 14.01 6.96
CA LEU A 169 -13.86 14.38 6.37
C LEU A 169 -14.03 15.04 5.01
N ASP A 170 -14.92 14.49 4.18
CA ASP A 170 -15.19 14.96 2.84
C ASP A 170 -16.57 14.47 2.38
N GLN A 171 -17.22 15.21 1.49
CA GLN A 171 -18.50 14.82 0.92
C GLN A 171 -18.78 15.49 -0.41
N ILE A 172 -19.62 14.85 -1.21
CA ILE A 172 -20.15 15.39 -2.46
C ILE A 172 -21.57 14.85 -2.70
N LYS A 173 -22.47 15.69 -3.19
CA LYS A 173 -23.81 15.29 -3.61
C LYS A 173 -24.02 15.65 -5.07
N LEU A 174 -24.27 14.65 -5.87
CA LEU A 174 -24.45 14.75 -7.32
C LEU A 174 -25.87 14.41 -7.70
N ASP A 175 -26.34 14.90 -8.86
CA ASP A 175 -27.62 14.55 -9.42
C ASP A 175 -27.62 13.14 -10.03
N GLY A 176 -28.80 12.59 -10.17
CA GLY A 176 -29.06 11.33 -10.87
C GLY A 176 -29.12 10.12 -9.95
N PHE A 177 -29.79 9.06 -10.46
CA PHE A 177 -29.97 7.78 -9.79
C PHE A 177 -29.12 6.66 -10.42
N HIS A 178 -28.33 6.97 -11.45
CA HIS A 178 -27.58 6.00 -12.24
C HIS A 178 -26.19 5.69 -11.67
N TRP A 179 -25.94 6.10 -10.44
CA TRP A 179 -24.71 5.84 -9.73
C TRP A 179 -24.67 4.40 -9.23
N GLN A 180 -23.85 3.56 -9.82
CA GLN A 180 -23.46 2.29 -9.24
C GLN A 180 -22.29 2.53 -8.29
N THR A 181 -22.40 2.07 -7.06
CA THR A 181 -21.35 2.22 -6.08
C THR A 181 -20.72 0.88 -5.77
N LYS A 182 -19.41 0.87 -5.58
CA LYS A 182 -18.65 -0.26 -5.08
C LYS A 182 -17.89 0.17 -3.84
N ILE A 183 -18.13 -0.52 -2.72
CA ILE A 183 -17.40 -0.34 -1.47
C ILE A 183 -16.44 -1.51 -1.31
N VAL A 184 -15.18 -1.21 -0.94
CA VAL A 184 -14.15 -2.21 -0.71
C VAL A 184 -13.73 -2.15 0.75
N GLU A 185 -14.03 -3.22 1.48
CA GLU A 185 -13.61 -3.45 2.85
C GLU A 185 -12.38 -4.36 2.85
N PHE A 186 -11.38 -4.00 3.66
CA PHE A 186 -10.13 -4.72 3.79
C PHE A 186 -10.01 -5.36 5.17
N PHE A 187 -9.39 -6.55 5.21
CA PHE A 187 -9.11 -7.27 6.43
C PHE A 187 -7.60 -7.34 6.66
N ASP A 188 -7.19 -7.13 7.90
CA ASP A 188 -5.80 -7.00 8.30
C ASP A 188 -5.26 -8.22 9.06
N VAL A 189 -6.07 -9.25 9.26
CA VAL A 189 -5.65 -10.52 9.88
C VAL A 189 -5.24 -11.49 8.78
N THR A 190 -4.01 -11.39 8.31
CA THR A 190 -3.51 -12.11 7.14
C THR A 190 -3.06 -13.53 7.45
N ASP A 191 -2.44 -13.77 8.61
CA ASP A 191 -1.81 -15.05 8.96
C ASP A 191 -2.78 -16.26 8.96
N TRP A 192 -4.05 -16.01 9.24
CA TRP A 192 -5.10 -17.03 9.41
C TRP A 192 -6.21 -16.91 8.36
N ASN A 193 -6.14 -15.89 7.50
CA ASN A 193 -7.22 -15.53 6.60
C ASN A 193 -6.74 -15.57 5.15
N ASN A 194 -7.49 -16.24 4.30
CA ASN A 194 -7.25 -16.30 2.86
C ASN A 194 -8.33 -15.54 2.06
N ASN A 195 -8.99 -14.58 2.72
CA ASN A 195 -9.99 -13.71 2.11
C ASN A 195 -9.86 -12.29 2.71
N LEU A 196 -8.99 -11.48 2.10
CA LEU A 196 -8.58 -10.19 2.66
C LEU A 196 -9.39 -9.00 2.15
N ILE A 197 -10.30 -9.22 1.19
CA ILE A 197 -11.12 -8.16 0.58
C ILE A 197 -12.55 -8.60 0.48
N GLN A 198 -13.46 -7.68 0.83
CA GLN A 198 -14.87 -7.81 0.52
C GLN A 198 -15.33 -6.64 -0.33
N GLU A 199 -15.83 -6.92 -1.53
CA GLU A 199 -16.45 -5.94 -2.42
C GLU A 199 -17.97 -5.99 -2.28
N ARG A 200 -18.60 -4.83 -2.20
CA ARG A 200 -20.07 -4.69 -2.21
C ARG A 200 -20.46 -3.70 -3.30
N SER A 201 -21.14 -4.19 -4.33
CA SER A 201 -21.67 -3.35 -5.42
C SER A 201 -23.16 -3.15 -5.26
N ILE A 202 -23.59 -1.89 -5.25
CA ILE A 202 -24.99 -1.53 -5.05
C ILE A 202 -25.38 -0.33 -5.93
N ILE A 203 -26.69 -0.22 -6.20
CA ILE A 203 -27.33 1.03 -6.61
C ILE A 203 -28.04 1.56 -5.36
N PRO A 204 -27.66 2.74 -4.85
CA PRO A 204 -28.18 3.22 -3.57
C PRO A 204 -29.64 3.71 -3.72
N TYR A 205 -30.55 3.10 -2.98
CA TYR A 205 -31.98 3.49 -2.94
C TYR A 205 -32.37 4.19 -1.64
N ARG A 206 -31.48 4.16 -0.64
CA ARG A 206 -31.72 4.77 0.68
C ARG A 206 -30.40 5.04 1.36
N LYS A 207 -30.41 5.92 2.34
CA LYS A 207 -29.28 6.20 3.20
C LYS A 207 -28.80 4.93 3.89
N THR A 208 -27.53 4.58 3.68
CA THR A 208 -26.89 3.40 4.27
C THR A 208 -25.42 3.69 4.59
N ASN A 209 -24.97 3.14 5.70
CA ASN A 209 -23.59 3.25 6.16
C ASN A 209 -22.80 1.99 5.79
N TYR A 210 -21.53 2.17 5.44
CA TYR A 210 -20.65 1.09 5.00
C TYR A 210 -19.27 1.19 5.63
N ARG A 211 -18.69 0.04 5.92
CA ARG A 211 -17.29 -0.12 6.32
C ARG A 211 -16.44 -0.29 5.08
N GLY A 212 -15.20 0.22 5.11
CA GLY A 212 -14.20 0.04 4.06
C GLY A 212 -13.32 1.27 3.87
N ASN A 213 -12.21 1.10 3.16
CA ASN A 213 -11.30 2.20 2.88
C ASN A 213 -11.55 2.87 1.52
N LEU A 214 -12.18 2.15 0.57
CA LEU A 214 -12.40 2.64 -0.79
C LEU A 214 -13.88 2.60 -1.16
N LEU A 215 -14.38 3.73 -1.66
CA LEU A 215 -15.70 3.86 -2.27
C LEU A 215 -15.53 4.33 -3.70
N VAL A 216 -16.11 3.61 -4.65
CA VAL A 216 -16.17 3.98 -6.06
C VAL A 216 -17.60 4.32 -6.43
N ALA A 217 -17.81 5.45 -7.08
CA ALA A 217 -19.08 5.85 -7.68
C ALA A 217 -18.92 5.93 -9.19
N HIS A 218 -19.63 5.06 -9.88
CA HIS A 218 -19.61 4.93 -11.35
C HIS A 218 -20.96 5.32 -11.94
N ASN A 219 -20.96 6.22 -12.90
CA ASN A 219 -22.17 6.57 -13.62
C ASN A 219 -22.30 5.67 -14.85
N ASN A 220 -23.32 4.81 -14.84
CA ASN A 220 -23.55 3.83 -15.89
C ASN A 220 -23.99 4.45 -17.24
N GLU A 221 -24.52 5.68 -17.24
CA GLU A 221 -24.99 6.33 -18.47
C GLU A 221 -23.84 6.80 -19.37
N ASN A 222 -22.77 7.32 -18.74
CA ASN A 222 -21.66 7.93 -19.47
C ASN A 222 -20.31 7.23 -19.29
N ASN A 223 -20.30 6.13 -18.52
CA ASN A 223 -19.11 5.32 -18.25
C ASN A 223 -17.98 6.13 -17.62
N LYS A 224 -18.31 7.01 -16.66
CA LYS A 224 -17.38 7.88 -15.94
C LYS A 224 -17.66 7.82 -14.45
N GLY A 225 -16.67 8.14 -13.66
CA GLY A 225 -16.83 8.09 -12.21
C GLY A 225 -15.75 8.79 -11.43
N PHE A 226 -15.91 8.68 -10.13
CA PHE A 226 -14.92 9.11 -9.15
C PHE A 226 -14.82 8.07 -8.03
N PHE A 227 -13.80 8.20 -7.22
CA PHE A 227 -13.67 7.40 -6.01
C PHE A 227 -13.26 8.26 -4.82
N PHE A 228 -13.64 7.81 -3.62
CA PHE A 228 -13.04 8.23 -2.37
C PHE A 228 -12.18 7.10 -1.81
N LEU A 229 -10.94 7.45 -1.41
CA LEU A 229 -10.10 6.60 -0.58
C LEU A 229 -9.94 7.27 0.78
N LYS A 230 -10.27 6.56 1.85
CA LYS A 230 -9.96 6.97 3.23
C LYS A 230 -8.59 6.41 3.60
N GLU A 231 -7.60 7.28 3.74
CA GLU A 231 -6.26 6.89 4.21
C GLU A 231 -6.29 6.72 5.74
N ALA A 232 -6.60 5.51 6.13
CA ALA A 232 -6.79 5.07 7.51
C ALA A 232 -6.40 3.59 7.62
N PRO A 233 -6.20 3.05 8.83
CA PRO A 233 -6.21 1.61 9.07
C PRO A 233 -7.50 0.96 8.57
N THR A 234 -7.54 -0.38 8.53
CA THR A 234 -8.79 -1.09 8.27
C THR A 234 -9.86 -0.73 9.31
N SER A 235 -11.13 -0.86 8.95
CA SER A 235 -12.25 -0.44 9.81
C SER A 235 -12.21 -1.10 11.21
N SER A 236 -11.69 -2.33 11.31
CA SER A 236 -11.60 -3.09 12.57
C SER A 236 -10.61 -2.53 13.58
N VAL A 237 -9.65 -1.69 13.14
CA VAL A 237 -8.56 -1.18 13.98
C VAL A 237 -8.43 0.34 14.01
N GLN A 238 -9.30 1.07 13.33
CA GLN A 238 -9.33 2.52 13.37
C GLN A 238 -9.58 3.06 14.78
N LEU A 239 -8.90 4.15 15.11
CA LEU A 239 -9.13 4.88 16.36
C LEU A 239 -10.43 5.67 16.29
N ALA A 240 -11.12 5.83 17.41
CA ALA A 240 -12.39 6.59 17.53
C ALA A 240 -13.36 6.24 16.39
N TYR A 241 -13.54 4.95 16.15
CA TYR A 241 -14.30 4.43 15.04
C TYR A 241 -15.80 4.40 15.34
N GLN A 242 -16.59 5.09 14.54
CA GLN A 242 -18.04 5.22 14.70
C GLN A 242 -18.84 4.07 14.06
N GLY A 243 -18.20 3.00 13.63
CA GLY A 243 -18.84 1.82 13.03
C GLY A 243 -18.99 1.86 11.50
N HIS A 244 -18.64 2.96 10.84
CA HIS A 244 -18.68 3.09 9.40
C HIS A 244 -17.64 4.10 8.88
N ASP A 245 -17.27 3.98 7.62
CA ASP A 245 -16.33 4.85 6.93
C ASP A 245 -17.04 5.72 5.89
N PHE A 246 -18.07 5.17 5.26
CA PHE A 246 -18.83 5.81 4.20
C PHE A 246 -20.33 5.83 4.52
N THR A 247 -20.98 6.93 4.17
CA THR A 247 -22.45 7.01 4.09
C THR A 247 -22.82 7.32 2.65
N ILE A 248 -23.77 6.55 2.11
CA ILE A 248 -24.32 6.75 0.77
C ILE A 248 -25.82 6.99 0.92
N ASP A 249 -26.29 8.11 0.35
CA ASP A 249 -27.70 8.49 0.36
C ASP A 249 -28.07 8.98 -1.05
N PHE A 250 -28.50 8.05 -1.90
CA PHE A 250 -28.65 8.27 -3.33
C PHE A 250 -27.35 8.80 -3.97
N GLY A 251 -27.34 10.00 -4.53
CA GLY A 251 -26.14 10.65 -5.08
C GLY A 251 -25.28 11.40 -4.05
N HIS A 252 -25.58 11.30 -2.75
CA HIS A 252 -24.78 11.89 -1.68
C HIS A 252 -23.80 10.87 -1.12
N PHE A 253 -22.51 11.16 -1.23
CA PHE A 253 -21.40 10.34 -0.80
C PHE A 253 -20.62 11.06 0.28
N THR A 254 -20.40 10.41 1.41
CA THR A 254 -19.75 10.98 2.58
C THR A 254 -18.65 10.08 3.08
N VAL A 255 -17.50 10.66 3.41
CA VAL A 255 -16.37 10.01 4.08
C VAL A 255 -16.36 10.47 5.54
N SER A 256 -16.37 9.54 6.48
CA SER A 256 -16.56 9.83 7.90
C SER A 256 -15.43 9.30 8.78
N GLY A 257 -15.28 9.95 9.96
CA GLY A 257 -14.38 9.53 11.03
C GLY A 257 -12.96 10.11 10.93
N LEU A 258 -12.58 10.80 11.98
CA LEU A 258 -11.30 11.51 12.07
C LEU A 258 -10.15 10.62 12.58
N GLY A 259 -10.44 9.52 13.26
CA GLY A 259 -9.41 8.75 13.98
C GLY A 259 -8.81 9.50 15.17
N LEU A 260 -9.58 10.42 15.75
CA LEU A 260 -9.20 11.25 16.90
C LEU A 260 -10.28 11.17 17.96
N THR A 261 -9.85 11.18 19.22
CA THR A 261 -10.71 11.47 20.37
C THR A 261 -10.60 12.94 20.75
N THR A 262 -11.51 13.44 21.57
CA THR A 262 -11.46 14.81 22.10
C THR A 262 -10.14 15.07 22.83
N LYS A 263 -9.58 14.05 23.51
CA LYS A 263 -8.32 14.14 24.27
C LYS A 263 -7.08 14.27 23.41
N ASP A 264 -7.16 13.87 22.14
CA ASP A 264 -6.04 13.91 21.19
C ASP A 264 -5.83 15.32 20.61
N ILE A 265 -6.84 16.19 20.71
CA ILE A 265 -6.72 17.56 20.22
C ILE A 265 -6.01 18.40 21.29
N LYS A 266 -4.89 19.00 20.89
CA LYS A 266 -4.04 19.80 21.78
C LYS A 266 -4.24 21.30 21.51
N PRO A 267 -4.14 22.17 22.56
CA PRO A 267 -4.31 23.61 22.36
C PRO A 267 -3.29 24.24 21.42
N GLU A 268 -2.03 23.79 21.46
CA GLU A 268 -0.92 24.43 20.76
C GLU A 268 -0.30 23.59 19.64
N GLU A 269 -0.64 22.29 19.56
CA GLU A 269 -0.06 21.36 18.61
C GLU A 269 -1.08 20.87 17.58
N TRP A 270 -0.65 20.78 16.32
CA TRP A 270 -1.48 20.19 15.28
C TRP A 270 -1.50 18.66 15.39
N THR A 271 -2.70 18.11 15.56
CA THR A 271 -2.92 16.66 15.54
C THR A 271 -3.50 16.25 14.19
N LYS A 272 -2.83 15.33 13.49
CA LYS A 272 -3.27 14.79 12.19
C LYS A 272 -4.44 13.85 12.38
N ALA A 273 -5.53 14.09 11.67
CA ALA A 273 -6.66 13.17 11.50
C ALA A 273 -6.35 12.15 10.39
N TYR A 274 -7.28 11.23 10.11
CA TYR A 274 -7.26 10.46 8.88
C TYR A 274 -7.46 11.37 7.68
N SER A 275 -7.00 10.93 6.50
CA SER A 275 -7.03 11.71 5.28
C SER A 275 -8.11 11.20 4.32
N SER A 276 -8.63 12.10 3.49
CA SER A 276 -9.55 11.78 2.40
C SER A 276 -8.88 12.05 1.06
N VAL A 277 -9.12 11.17 0.10
CA VAL A 277 -8.57 11.25 -1.26
C VAL A 277 -9.73 11.14 -2.23
N ILE A 278 -9.85 12.08 -3.17
CA ILE A 278 -10.82 12.01 -4.25
C ILE A 278 -10.10 11.89 -5.59
N GLY A 279 -10.50 10.92 -6.41
CA GLY A 279 -9.96 10.73 -7.76
C GLY A 279 -11.04 10.60 -8.80
N VAL A 280 -10.73 10.96 -10.05
CA VAL A 280 -11.66 10.86 -11.18
C VAL A 280 -11.14 9.88 -12.23
N TYR A 281 -12.06 9.26 -12.97
CA TYR A 281 -11.72 8.38 -14.08
C TYR A 281 -12.82 8.36 -15.13
N SER A 282 -12.44 8.06 -16.37
CA SER A 282 -13.36 7.83 -17.47
C SER A 282 -13.06 6.50 -18.15
N GLY A 283 -14.05 5.64 -18.26
CA GLY A 283 -13.95 4.25 -18.71
C GLY A 283 -14.34 3.25 -17.64
N GLY A 284 -13.97 2.00 -17.82
CA GLY A 284 -14.33 0.91 -16.91
C GLY A 284 -13.42 0.74 -15.70
N GLU A 285 -13.43 -0.46 -15.16
CA GLU A 285 -12.68 -0.82 -13.96
C GLU A 285 -11.16 -0.62 -14.10
N LEU A 286 -10.59 -0.91 -15.29
CA LEU A 286 -9.16 -0.69 -15.53
C LEU A 286 -8.76 0.78 -15.33
N GLN A 287 -9.54 1.72 -15.85
CA GLN A 287 -9.25 3.16 -15.71
C GLN A 287 -9.38 3.62 -14.27
N GLN A 288 -10.37 3.11 -13.54
CA GLN A 288 -10.53 3.34 -12.10
C GLN A 288 -9.30 2.86 -11.32
N LEU A 289 -8.87 1.61 -11.55
CA LEU A 289 -7.72 1.02 -10.86
C LEU A 289 -6.40 1.71 -11.24
N THR A 290 -6.26 2.12 -12.50
CA THR A 290 -5.10 2.90 -12.97
C THR A 290 -5.03 4.26 -12.28
N ALA A 291 -6.16 4.96 -12.15
CA ALA A 291 -6.21 6.25 -11.44
C ALA A 291 -5.79 6.10 -9.97
N LEU A 292 -6.30 5.08 -9.29
CA LEU A 292 -5.89 4.75 -7.91
C LEU A 292 -4.39 4.43 -7.83
N ARG A 293 -3.88 3.60 -8.74
CA ARG A 293 -2.48 3.20 -8.77
C ARG A 293 -1.54 4.37 -9.04
N ASN A 294 -1.90 5.26 -9.95
CA ASN A 294 -1.12 6.47 -10.23
C ASN A 294 -0.96 7.35 -8.98
N TYR A 295 -1.99 7.46 -8.16
CA TYR A 295 -1.89 8.14 -6.88
C TYR A 295 -0.95 7.42 -5.91
N GLN A 296 -1.12 6.11 -5.73
CA GLN A 296 -0.35 5.32 -4.77
C GLN A 296 1.16 5.32 -5.08
N LYS A 297 1.54 5.32 -6.36
CA LYS A 297 2.95 5.42 -6.79
C LYS A 297 3.59 6.76 -6.41
N ASN A 298 2.80 7.83 -6.22
CA ASN A 298 3.29 9.14 -5.80
C ASN A 298 3.49 9.25 -4.28
N ILE A 299 2.87 8.40 -3.47
CA ILE A 299 3.09 8.39 -2.01
C ILE A 299 4.52 7.94 -1.69
N ARG A 300 5.01 6.91 -2.39
CA ARG A 300 6.38 6.42 -2.27
C ARG A 300 6.90 5.96 -3.62
N ARG A 301 7.97 6.59 -4.09
CA ARG A 301 8.70 6.21 -5.31
C ARG A 301 9.37 4.85 -5.11
N LEU A 302 9.23 3.97 -6.09
CA LEU A 302 9.96 2.71 -6.14
C LEU A 302 11.38 2.96 -6.65
N LEU A 303 12.37 2.76 -5.79
CA LEU A 303 13.79 2.80 -6.12
C LEU A 303 14.36 1.39 -6.03
N PRO A 304 14.83 0.79 -7.15
CA PRO A 304 15.20 -0.64 -7.18
C PRO A 304 16.20 -1.04 -6.11
N GLN A 305 17.24 -0.23 -5.92
CA GLN A 305 18.33 -0.52 -4.98
C GLN A 305 17.91 -0.40 -3.51
N ARG A 306 16.78 0.23 -3.24
CA ARG A 306 16.25 0.43 -1.89
C ARG A 306 15.06 -0.48 -1.59
N ASP A 307 14.13 -0.58 -2.54
CA ASP A 307 12.80 -1.11 -2.28
C ASP A 307 12.58 -2.53 -2.81
N GLU A 308 13.34 -2.96 -3.83
CA GLU A 308 13.16 -4.28 -4.44
C GLU A 308 14.04 -5.34 -3.78
N MET A 309 13.42 -6.44 -3.39
CA MET A 309 14.11 -7.53 -2.72
C MET A 309 13.51 -8.90 -3.05
N VAL A 310 14.35 -9.91 -3.03
CA VAL A 310 13.99 -11.30 -2.80
C VAL A 310 14.70 -11.66 -1.50
N MET A 311 13.95 -11.83 -0.44
CA MET A 311 14.49 -11.96 0.91
C MET A 311 14.41 -13.38 1.42
N MET A 312 15.35 -13.78 2.26
CA MET A 312 15.27 -14.97 3.10
C MET A 312 15.25 -14.57 4.58
N ASN A 313 14.36 -15.17 5.34
CA ASN A 313 14.25 -14.97 6.78
C ASN A 313 14.01 -16.31 7.48
N THR A 314 14.81 -16.61 8.48
CA THR A 314 14.88 -17.92 9.13
C THR A 314 13.72 -18.22 10.08
N TRP A 315 12.93 -17.19 10.46
CA TRP A 315 11.88 -17.34 11.47
C TRP A 315 10.75 -18.30 11.07
N GLY A 316 10.52 -18.49 9.77
CA GLY A 316 9.45 -19.34 9.23
C GLY A 316 9.56 -20.81 9.61
N ASP A 317 10.75 -21.34 9.87
CA ASP A 317 10.97 -22.73 10.33
C ASP A 317 10.88 -22.88 11.86
N ARG A 318 10.47 -21.83 12.57
CA ARG A 318 10.15 -21.83 14.01
C ARG A 318 11.25 -22.35 14.94
N SER A 319 12.49 -22.35 14.50
CA SER A 319 13.62 -22.53 15.43
C SER A 319 13.77 -21.34 16.38
N GLN A 320 13.07 -20.26 16.06
CA GLN A 320 13.11 -18.99 16.78
C GLN A 320 14.55 -18.50 16.94
N ASP A 321 14.96 -18.05 18.13
CA ASP A 321 16.32 -17.61 18.39
C ASP A 321 17.28 -18.74 18.86
N SER A 322 16.83 -19.99 18.90
CA SER A 322 17.62 -21.11 19.43
C SER A 322 18.93 -21.38 18.67
N LYS A 323 18.94 -21.06 17.37
CA LYS A 323 20.10 -21.24 16.51
C LYS A 323 20.82 -19.92 16.20
N VAL A 324 20.21 -18.78 16.49
CA VAL A 324 20.69 -17.46 16.07
C VAL A 324 22.02 -17.13 16.75
N ASN A 325 23.11 -17.18 15.97
CA ASN A 325 24.47 -16.80 16.35
C ASN A 325 25.33 -16.52 15.11
N GLU A 326 26.57 -16.05 15.27
CA GLU A 326 27.46 -15.70 14.17
C GLU A 326 27.70 -16.86 13.21
N LYS A 327 27.99 -18.06 13.71
CA LYS A 327 28.25 -19.26 12.87
C LYS A 327 27.03 -19.64 12.05
N PHE A 328 25.86 -19.69 12.66
CA PHE A 328 24.61 -20.01 11.96
C PHE A 328 24.29 -18.94 10.91
N SER A 329 24.37 -17.65 11.28
CA SER A 329 24.08 -16.55 10.37
C SER A 329 25.01 -16.54 9.15
N LEU A 330 26.31 -16.86 9.32
CA LEU A 330 27.25 -17.01 8.19
C LEU A 330 26.82 -18.14 7.24
N LEU A 331 26.42 -19.30 7.78
CA LEU A 331 25.91 -20.41 6.96
C LEU A 331 24.62 -20.03 6.22
N GLU A 332 23.71 -19.33 6.89
CA GLU A 332 22.47 -18.88 6.26
C GLU A 332 22.72 -17.85 5.16
N VAL A 333 23.68 -16.93 5.32
CA VAL A 333 24.09 -16.00 4.24
C VAL A 333 24.61 -16.76 3.02
N GLU A 334 25.40 -17.83 3.23
CA GLU A 334 25.87 -18.68 2.15
C GLU A 334 24.71 -19.39 1.45
N LYS A 335 23.75 -19.93 2.21
CA LYS A 335 22.54 -20.55 1.65
C LYS A 335 21.66 -19.55 0.91
N ALA A 336 21.51 -18.33 1.43
CA ALA A 336 20.83 -17.24 0.74
C ALA A 336 21.44 -16.95 -0.64
N ALA A 337 22.77 -16.87 -0.72
CA ALA A 337 23.50 -16.69 -1.97
C ALA A 337 23.38 -17.90 -2.90
N GLU A 338 23.43 -19.13 -2.36
CA GLU A 338 23.19 -20.36 -3.12
C GLU A 338 21.78 -20.42 -3.71
N LEU A 339 20.77 -19.98 -2.98
CA LEU A 339 19.40 -19.86 -3.48
C LEU A 339 19.21 -18.70 -4.48
N GLY A 340 20.15 -17.76 -4.54
CA GLY A 340 20.09 -16.62 -5.46
C GLY A 340 19.25 -15.44 -4.94
N VAL A 341 18.85 -15.42 -3.67
CA VAL A 341 18.14 -14.30 -3.06
C VAL A 341 19.05 -13.08 -2.88
N SER A 342 18.49 -11.90 -2.73
CA SER A 342 19.22 -10.63 -2.65
C SER A 342 19.44 -10.14 -1.23
N HIS A 343 18.61 -10.58 -0.29
CA HIS A 343 18.58 -10.09 1.10
C HIS A 343 18.46 -11.27 2.06
N PHE A 344 19.16 -11.17 3.16
CA PHE A 344 19.04 -12.10 4.28
C PHE A 344 18.73 -11.31 5.55
N GLN A 345 17.62 -11.65 6.19
CA GLN A 345 17.16 -11.04 7.42
C GLN A 345 17.42 -11.93 8.62
N ILE A 346 18.20 -11.42 9.55
CA ILE A 346 18.32 -12.00 10.89
C ILE A 346 17.10 -11.54 11.67
N ASP A 347 16.21 -12.47 12.00
CA ASP A 347 15.01 -12.18 12.78
C ASP A 347 15.36 -12.06 14.28
N ASP A 348 14.37 -12.06 15.16
CA ASP A 348 14.54 -11.95 16.62
C ASP A 348 15.64 -12.88 17.16
N GLY A 349 16.46 -12.36 18.07
CA GLY A 349 17.50 -13.12 18.78
C GLY A 349 18.96 -12.71 18.51
N TRP A 350 19.19 -11.77 17.59
CA TRP A 350 20.53 -11.21 17.35
C TRP A 350 20.98 -10.23 18.45
N GLN A 351 20.03 -9.59 19.10
CA GLN A 351 20.23 -8.54 20.10
C GLN A 351 20.46 -9.10 21.52
N ILE A 352 21.06 -8.27 22.39
CA ILE A 352 21.25 -8.60 23.81
C ILE A 352 19.92 -8.79 24.54
N GLY A 353 18.93 -7.94 24.23
CA GLY A 353 17.60 -8.02 24.81
C GLY A 353 16.91 -9.34 24.49
N LYS A 354 16.07 -9.81 25.40
CA LYS A 354 15.28 -11.04 25.19
C LYS A 354 13.82 -10.69 24.98
N SER A 355 13.26 -11.14 23.87
CA SER A 355 11.87 -10.97 23.53
C SER A 355 10.98 -12.02 24.22
N PRO A 356 9.67 -11.82 24.25
CA PRO A 356 8.71 -12.86 24.65
C PRO A 356 8.71 -14.08 23.74
N ASN A 357 9.22 -13.94 22.51
CA ASN A 357 9.27 -15.00 21.51
C ASN A 357 10.54 -15.87 21.61
N SER A 358 11.49 -15.51 22.49
CA SER A 358 12.73 -16.26 22.63
C SER A 358 12.47 -17.71 23.08
N ALA A 359 13.09 -18.67 22.40
CA ALA A 359 13.09 -20.07 22.78
C ALA A 359 14.12 -20.36 23.91
N LEU A 360 15.08 -19.46 24.14
CA LEU A 360 16.19 -19.65 25.08
C LEU A 360 15.92 -19.05 26.45
N ALA A 361 15.14 -17.98 26.51
CA ALA A 361 14.87 -17.26 27.77
C ALA A 361 13.53 -16.54 27.69
N LYS A 362 12.81 -16.47 28.80
CA LYS A 362 11.61 -15.64 28.92
C LYS A 362 12.03 -14.16 28.90
N GLY A 363 11.59 -13.42 27.89
CA GLY A 363 11.83 -12.00 27.74
C GLY A 363 10.57 -11.16 27.82
N SER A 364 10.71 -9.86 27.60
CA SER A 364 9.61 -8.90 27.61
C SER A 364 9.91 -7.74 26.68
N PHE A 365 8.85 -7.20 26.04
CA PHE A 365 8.93 -5.91 25.34
C PHE A 365 8.57 -4.72 26.24
N LYS A 366 8.29 -4.97 27.52
CA LYS A 366 8.05 -3.90 28.49
C LYS A 366 9.41 -3.38 29.00
N ASN A 367 9.54 -2.07 29.12
CA ASN A 367 10.69 -1.38 29.68
C ASN A 367 12.03 -1.81 29.04
N ILE A 368 12.06 -2.06 27.73
CA ILE A 368 13.28 -2.53 27.06
C ILE A 368 14.46 -1.58 27.25
N TRP A 369 14.18 -0.29 27.41
CA TRP A 369 15.20 0.76 27.61
C TRP A 369 15.71 0.90 29.04
N ASP A 370 15.27 0.07 30.00
CA ASP A 370 15.96 -0.13 31.25
C ASP A 370 17.36 -0.76 31.03
N ASN A 371 17.49 -1.48 29.88
CA ASN A 371 18.76 -1.94 29.34
C ASN A 371 19.20 -1.07 28.15
N PRO A 372 20.13 -0.12 28.29
CA PRO A 372 20.55 0.74 27.18
C PRO A 372 21.28 -0.02 26.05
N ASN A 373 21.66 -1.27 26.30
CA ASN A 373 22.29 -2.14 25.32
C ASN A 373 21.31 -3.13 24.66
N TYR A 374 19.99 -3.00 24.90
CA TYR A 374 18.99 -3.96 24.44
C TYR A 374 19.16 -4.28 22.95
N TRP A 375 19.33 -3.28 22.11
CA TRP A 375 19.45 -3.38 20.64
C TRP A 375 20.89 -3.44 20.13
N LYS A 376 21.86 -3.85 20.96
CA LYS A 376 23.21 -4.19 20.49
C LYS A 376 23.31 -5.68 20.16
N PRO A 377 24.17 -6.08 19.21
CA PRO A 377 24.46 -7.50 19.00
C PRO A 377 24.88 -8.18 20.30
N ASP A 378 24.31 -9.35 20.59
CA ASP A 378 24.64 -10.12 21.80
C ASP A 378 26.07 -10.67 21.69
N PRO A 379 27.05 -10.25 22.52
CA PRO A 379 28.44 -10.68 22.38
C PRO A 379 28.65 -12.16 22.65
N ALA A 380 27.72 -12.84 23.33
CA ALA A 380 27.77 -14.28 23.52
C ALA A 380 27.39 -15.03 22.22
N LYS A 381 26.59 -14.42 21.37
CA LYS A 381 26.15 -14.97 20.09
C LYS A 381 26.98 -14.42 18.92
N TYR A 382 27.40 -13.17 18.99
CA TYR A 382 28.12 -12.42 17.96
C TYR A 382 29.35 -11.75 18.58
N PRO A 383 30.41 -12.52 18.87
CA PRO A 383 31.61 -11.99 19.55
C PRO A 383 32.34 -10.91 18.76
N ASN A 384 32.15 -10.87 17.43
CA ASN A 384 32.72 -9.88 16.52
C ASN A 384 31.68 -8.86 16.02
N GLY A 385 30.54 -8.71 16.72
CA GLY A 385 29.40 -7.95 16.24
C GLY A 385 28.82 -8.52 14.96
N LEU A 386 28.19 -7.67 14.13
CA LEU A 386 27.63 -8.11 12.83
C LEU A 386 28.62 -7.95 11.66
N HIS A 387 29.84 -7.42 11.89
CA HIS A 387 30.81 -7.17 10.84
C HIS A 387 31.16 -8.42 9.99
N PRO A 388 31.39 -9.63 10.55
CA PRO A 388 31.69 -10.80 9.74
C PRO A 388 30.55 -11.16 8.78
N ILE A 389 29.30 -11.06 9.25
CA ILE A 389 28.10 -11.42 8.49
C ILE A 389 27.86 -10.40 7.38
N VAL A 390 27.95 -9.10 7.70
CA VAL A 390 27.78 -8.02 6.70
C VAL A 390 28.89 -8.09 5.64
N LYS A 391 30.13 -8.33 6.05
CA LYS A 391 31.25 -8.52 5.12
C LYS A 391 30.98 -9.70 4.19
N ARG A 392 30.58 -10.85 4.76
CA ARG A 392 30.30 -12.04 3.97
C ARG A 392 29.11 -11.85 3.04
N GLY A 393 28.05 -11.19 3.51
CA GLY A 393 26.91 -10.81 2.67
C GLY A 393 27.33 -9.96 1.49
N LYS A 394 28.16 -8.94 1.71
CA LYS A 394 28.68 -8.07 0.64
C LYS A 394 29.53 -8.85 -0.39
N GLU A 395 30.39 -9.75 0.06
CA GLU A 395 31.20 -10.62 -0.83
C GLU A 395 30.32 -11.50 -1.73
N LEU A 396 29.18 -11.96 -1.22
CA LEU A 396 28.25 -12.84 -1.91
C LEU A 396 27.11 -12.10 -2.65
N GLY A 397 27.03 -10.78 -2.52
CA GLY A 397 25.94 -9.97 -3.10
C GLY A 397 24.58 -10.16 -2.41
N VAL A 398 24.61 -10.43 -1.10
CA VAL A 398 23.44 -10.56 -0.22
C VAL A 398 23.47 -9.44 0.82
N GLU A 399 22.43 -8.60 0.83
CA GLU A 399 22.28 -7.54 1.82
C GLU A 399 21.77 -8.10 3.15
N ILE A 400 22.33 -7.63 4.27
CA ILE A 400 21.93 -8.08 5.59
C ILE A 400 20.89 -7.13 6.16
N CYS A 401 19.78 -7.70 6.63
CA CYS A 401 18.64 -7.02 7.21
C CYS A 401 18.42 -7.46 8.65
N LEU A 402 17.75 -6.65 9.45
CA LEU A 402 17.48 -6.97 10.84
C LEU A 402 16.00 -6.86 11.18
N TRP A 403 15.56 -7.70 12.09
CA TRP A 403 14.32 -7.55 12.82
C TRP A 403 14.48 -6.51 13.92
N PHE A 404 13.43 -5.71 14.15
CA PHE A 404 13.36 -4.70 15.18
C PHE A 404 11.92 -4.56 15.69
N ASN A 405 11.75 -4.42 17.00
CA ASN A 405 10.46 -4.13 17.62
C ASN A 405 10.58 -2.85 18.43
N PRO A 406 9.94 -1.75 18.02
CA PRO A 406 9.99 -0.50 18.78
C PRO A 406 9.47 -0.66 20.20
N SER A 407 9.97 0.18 21.12
CA SER A 407 9.51 0.21 22.51
C SER A 407 8.05 0.64 22.59
N VAL A 408 7.15 -0.30 22.87
CA VAL A 408 5.69 -0.04 22.93
C VAL A 408 5.24 0.67 24.21
N GLN A 409 6.13 0.82 25.16
CA GLN A 409 5.84 1.40 26.48
C GLN A 409 5.36 2.86 26.36
N ASN A 410 4.29 3.19 27.09
CA ASN A 410 3.73 4.55 27.15
C ASN A 410 3.53 5.16 25.74
N ASP A 411 2.85 4.42 24.87
CA ASP A 411 2.58 4.88 23.48
C ASP A 411 3.86 5.20 22.69
N TYR A 412 4.87 4.35 22.79
CA TYR A 412 6.18 4.56 22.14
C TYR A 412 6.91 5.83 22.63
N ALA A 413 6.80 6.18 23.90
CA ALA A 413 7.43 7.39 24.46
C ALA A 413 8.96 7.42 24.26
N ASP A 414 9.58 6.25 24.21
CA ASP A 414 11.03 6.09 23.99
C ASP A 414 11.44 6.10 22.51
N TRP A 415 10.57 6.53 21.58
CA TRP A 415 10.81 6.52 20.14
C TRP A 415 12.17 7.09 19.74
N GLN A 416 12.70 8.11 20.45
CA GLN A 416 14.01 8.70 20.15
C GLN A 416 15.17 7.73 20.43
N LYS A 417 15.03 6.88 21.47
CA LYS A 417 16.03 5.83 21.77
C LYS A 417 16.02 4.76 20.68
N ASP A 418 14.82 4.38 20.18
CA ASP A 418 14.68 3.45 19.07
C ASP A 418 15.29 4.02 17.78
N VAL A 419 15.08 5.32 17.48
CA VAL A 419 15.75 6.02 16.38
C VAL A 419 17.27 5.88 16.49
N ASN A 420 17.82 6.21 17.66
CA ASN A 420 19.26 6.16 17.87
C ASN A 420 19.82 4.75 17.68
N ALA A 421 19.09 3.70 18.12
CA ALA A 421 19.49 2.32 17.91
C ALA A 421 19.54 1.95 16.43
N MET A 422 18.49 2.24 15.66
CA MET A 422 18.45 1.93 14.22
C MET A 422 19.47 2.74 13.43
N VAL A 423 19.63 4.02 13.72
CA VAL A 423 20.64 4.88 13.07
C VAL A 423 22.06 4.42 13.37
N ASN A 424 22.33 3.94 14.59
CA ASN A 424 23.63 3.36 14.93
C ASN A 424 23.89 2.06 14.16
N LEU A 425 22.91 1.16 14.05
CA LEU A 425 23.03 -0.06 13.24
C LEU A 425 23.28 0.26 11.75
N TYR A 426 22.62 1.29 11.23
CA TYR A 426 22.90 1.79 9.89
C TYR A 426 24.31 2.34 9.74
N LYS A 427 24.77 3.20 10.66
CA LYS A 427 26.11 3.83 10.61
C LYS A 427 27.24 2.84 10.84
N GLU A 428 27.08 1.91 11.77
CA GLU A 428 28.15 0.97 12.17
C GLU A 428 28.24 -0.22 11.19
N TYR A 429 27.11 -0.80 10.82
CA TYR A 429 27.06 -2.02 10.02
C TYR A 429 26.52 -1.83 8.60
N GLY A 430 25.99 -0.66 8.26
CA GLY A 430 25.36 -0.43 6.96
C GLY A 430 23.99 -1.10 6.79
N ILE A 431 23.29 -1.40 7.88
CA ILE A 431 21.96 -2.00 7.83
C ILE A 431 20.96 -0.99 7.30
N ARG A 432 20.32 -1.30 6.16
CA ARG A 432 19.34 -0.41 5.51
C ARG A 432 17.91 -0.92 5.57
N THR A 433 17.71 -2.20 5.81
CA THR A 433 16.36 -2.80 5.82
C THR A 433 16.05 -3.35 7.20
N PHE A 434 14.94 -2.87 7.77
CA PHE A 434 14.42 -3.33 9.07
C PHE A 434 13.01 -3.91 8.91
N LYS A 435 12.81 -5.14 9.36
CA LYS A 435 11.47 -5.66 9.64
C LYS A 435 11.00 -5.04 10.94
N ILE A 436 9.93 -4.27 10.89
CA ILE A 436 9.35 -3.66 12.08
C ILE A 436 8.17 -4.50 12.52
N ASP A 437 8.34 -5.18 13.64
CA ASP A 437 7.33 -6.03 14.25
C ASP A 437 6.59 -5.31 15.38
N GLY A 438 5.48 -5.87 15.83
CA GLY A 438 4.75 -5.38 17.00
C GLY A 438 4.11 -4.00 16.86
N LEU A 439 3.83 -3.51 15.65
CA LEU A 439 3.24 -2.20 15.37
C LEU A 439 1.79 -2.07 15.87
N ALA A 440 1.54 -2.18 17.16
CA ALA A 440 0.23 -1.90 17.71
C ALA A 440 0.00 -0.37 17.80
N ILE A 441 -1.14 0.10 17.33
CA ILE A 441 -1.54 1.52 17.39
C ILE A 441 -2.82 1.65 18.20
N PRO A 442 -2.74 1.53 19.55
CA PRO A 442 -3.91 1.59 20.42
C PRO A 442 -4.44 3.01 20.62
N THR A 443 -3.60 4.02 20.46
CA THR A 443 -3.93 5.43 20.69
C THR A 443 -3.40 6.33 19.58
N LYS A 444 -3.91 7.55 19.51
CA LYS A 444 -3.37 8.56 18.59
C LYS A 444 -1.93 8.95 18.96
N GLN A 445 -1.57 8.93 20.24
CA GLN A 445 -0.20 9.22 20.67
C GLN A 445 0.78 8.15 20.17
N SER A 446 0.36 6.87 20.14
CA SER A 446 1.15 5.79 19.53
C SER A 446 1.42 6.07 18.04
N GLU A 447 0.40 6.48 17.29
CA GLU A 447 0.56 6.85 15.87
C GLU A 447 1.54 8.02 15.70
N ILE A 448 1.40 9.07 16.50
CA ILE A 448 2.26 10.26 16.46
C ILE A 448 3.72 9.88 16.74
N ASN A 449 3.97 9.10 17.77
CA ASN A 449 5.32 8.72 18.16
C ASN A 449 5.98 7.77 17.14
N LEU A 450 5.22 6.83 16.56
CA LEU A 450 5.71 5.98 15.48
C LEU A 450 6.05 6.80 14.22
N ARG A 451 5.24 7.81 13.86
CA ARG A 451 5.59 8.71 12.75
C ARG A 451 6.88 9.47 13.02
N LYS A 452 7.04 10.03 14.24
CA LYS A 452 8.29 10.69 14.66
C LYS A 452 9.49 9.74 14.55
N LEU A 453 9.32 8.49 14.95
CA LEU A 453 10.36 7.47 14.85
C LEU A 453 10.78 7.26 13.40
N PHE A 454 9.83 6.94 12.51
CA PHE A 454 10.14 6.63 11.11
C PHE A 454 10.66 7.87 10.35
N ASP A 455 10.04 9.03 10.53
CA ASP A 455 10.50 10.29 9.92
C ASP A 455 11.95 10.60 10.33
N SER A 456 12.28 10.47 11.63
CA SER A 456 13.62 10.76 12.14
C SER A 456 14.67 9.77 11.63
N VAL A 457 14.34 8.48 11.51
CA VAL A 457 15.26 7.50 10.92
C VAL A 457 15.50 7.81 9.45
N LEU A 458 14.46 8.07 8.68
CA LEU A 458 14.58 8.40 7.25
C LEU A 458 15.42 9.67 7.05
N GLU A 459 15.17 10.72 7.84
CA GLU A 459 15.92 11.96 7.78
C GLU A 459 17.42 11.74 8.09
N GLN A 460 17.74 11.03 9.18
CA GLN A 460 19.12 10.78 9.60
C GLN A 460 19.87 9.78 8.72
N THR A 461 19.18 9.05 7.85
CA THR A 461 19.76 8.08 6.91
C THR A 461 19.58 8.49 5.45
N ASN A 462 19.30 9.77 5.17
CA ASN A 462 19.07 10.31 3.82
C ASN A 462 18.05 9.50 2.99
N ASN A 463 17.02 8.96 3.65
CA ASN A 463 16.00 8.09 3.05
C ASN A 463 16.54 6.77 2.45
N GLU A 464 17.73 6.33 2.85
CA GLU A 464 18.28 5.04 2.42
C GLU A 464 17.66 3.85 3.16
N VAL A 465 17.20 4.05 4.39
CA VAL A 465 16.52 3.01 5.15
C VAL A 465 15.14 2.73 4.58
N VAL A 466 14.76 1.47 4.55
CA VAL A 466 13.43 0.99 4.22
C VAL A 466 12.90 0.10 5.35
N PHE A 467 11.62 0.25 5.65
CA PHE A 467 10.95 -0.58 6.65
C PHE A 467 10.05 -1.61 5.96
N ASN A 468 10.16 -2.85 6.39
CA ASN A 468 9.16 -3.89 6.10
C ASN A 468 8.23 -3.92 7.31
N LEU A 469 7.11 -3.19 7.19
CA LEU A 469 6.19 -2.95 8.28
C LEU A 469 5.25 -4.15 8.43
N ASP A 470 5.28 -4.83 9.57
CA ASP A 470 4.24 -5.79 9.93
C ASP A 470 2.98 -5.02 10.34
N ALA A 471 2.23 -4.61 9.33
CA ALA A 471 1.13 -3.66 9.42
C ALA A 471 -0.26 -4.33 9.37
N THR A 472 -0.33 -5.65 9.31
CA THR A 472 -1.56 -6.36 8.94
C THR A 472 -2.03 -7.43 9.93
N ALA A 473 -1.32 -7.71 10.99
CA ALA A 473 -1.66 -8.76 11.96
C ALA A 473 -2.61 -8.30 13.09
N GLY A 474 -3.60 -7.48 12.76
CA GLY A 474 -4.60 -6.92 13.67
C GLY A 474 -4.08 -5.74 14.51
N ARG A 475 -4.92 -4.72 14.71
CA ARG A 475 -4.64 -3.48 15.46
C ARG A 475 -3.44 -2.68 14.93
N ARG A 476 -3.11 -2.84 13.64
CA ARG A 476 -1.93 -2.25 13.00
C ARG A 476 -2.34 -1.23 11.94
N ALA A 477 -1.35 -0.72 11.20
CA ALA A 477 -1.56 0.36 10.24
C ALA A 477 -2.43 -0.02 9.03
N GLY A 478 -2.57 -1.32 8.70
CA GLY A 478 -3.30 -1.78 7.52
C GLY A 478 -2.59 -1.42 6.21
N TYR A 479 -3.37 -1.17 5.15
CA TYR A 479 -2.83 -1.04 3.78
C TYR A 479 -2.72 0.41 3.29
N TYR A 480 -3.33 1.37 4.01
CA TYR A 480 -3.43 2.78 3.56
C TYR A 480 -2.90 3.79 4.57
N THR A 481 -2.10 3.31 5.53
CA THR A 481 -1.45 4.16 6.53
C THR A 481 0.03 3.77 6.60
N PHE A 482 0.92 4.71 6.81
CA PHE A 482 2.38 4.52 6.83
C PHE A 482 2.99 4.05 5.48
N ASN A 483 2.29 4.22 4.37
CA ASN A 483 2.74 3.77 3.05
C ASN A 483 4.00 4.49 2.53
N GLU A 484 4.29 5.66 3.10
CA GLU A 484 5.49 6.45 2.81
C GLU A 484 6.77 5.84 3.36
N TYR A 485 6.70 4.95 4.34
CA TYR A 485 7.87 4.46 5.06
C TYR A 485 8.51 3.20 4.49
N GLY A 486 7.77 2.40 3.75
CA GLY A 486 8.36 1.19 3.16
C GLY A 486 7.37 0.19 2.59
N ASN A 487 7.71 -1.09 2.75
CA ASN A 487 6.91 -2.22 2.30
C ASN A 487 5.97 -2.72 3.41
N VAL A 488 4.93 -3.42 3.02
CA VAL A 488 4.02 -4.11 3.94
C VAL A 488 4.48 -5.56 4.03
N PHE A 489 4.94 -5.96 5.23
CA PHE A 489 5.13 -7.36 5.55
C PHE A 489 3.75 -7.99 5.73
N LEU A 490 3.35 -8.82 4.77
CA LEU A 490 1.94 -9.16 4.62
C LEU A 490 1.53 -10.37 5.44
N GLU A 491 2.29 -11.44 5.42
CA GLU A 491 1.91 -12.70 6.01
C GLU A 491 3.02 -13.33 6.84
N ASN A 492 2.62 -14.14 7.80
CA ASN A 492 3.46 -14.75 8.81
C ASN A 492 2.98 -16.20 9.05
N ARG A 493 2.80 -16.97 7.97
CA ARG A 493 2.28 -18.34 8.03
C ARG A 493 3.36 -19.34 8.39
N TYR A 494 2.96 -20.40 9.09
CA TYR A 494 3.85 -21.44 9.58
C TYR A 494 3.25 -22.81 9.38
N THR A 495 4.07 -23.77 8.96
CA THR A 495 3.66 -25.18 8.91
C THR A 495 3.63 -25.83 10.29
N ASP A 496 4.29 -25.24 11.29
CA ASP A 496 4.33 -25.80 12.67
C ASP A 496 3.00 -25.62 13.43
N TRP A 497 2.22 -24.59 13.12
CA TRP A 497 1.00 -24.28 13.85
C TRP A 497 -0.26 -24.66 13.11
N GLN A 498 -0.25 -24.55 11.78
CA GLN A 498 -1.41 -24.80 10.93
C GLN A 498 -0.97 -25.36 9.58
N ASN A 499 -1.93 -25.71 8.75
CA ASN A 499 -1.64 -26.06 7.37
C ASN A 499 -1.35 -24.80 6.56
N TYR A 500 -0.37 -24.91 5.68
CA TYR A 500 -0.05 -23.92 4.67
C TYR A 500 -0.41 -24.48 3.29
N TYR A 501 -1.06 -23.66 2.48
CA TYR A 501 -1.39 -24.01 1.09
C TYR A 501 -0.92 -22.92 0.15
N PRO A 502 -0.15 -23.25 -0.91
CA PRO A 502 0.38 -22.24 -1.84
C PRO A 502 -0.68 -21.35 -2.48
N TYR A 503 -1.89 -21.90 -2.73
CA TYR A 503 -2.99 -21.11 -3.30
C TYR A 503 -3.56 -20.07 -2.32
N TRP A 504 -3.38 -20.21 -1.00
CA TRP A 504 -3.78 -19.17 -0.05
C TRP A 504 -2.91 -17.93 -0.17
N THR A 505 -1.59 -18.13 -0.25
CA THR A 505 -0.63 -17.05 -0.52
C THR A 505 -0.97 -16.37 -1.85
N LEU A 506 -1.13 -17.15 -2.91
CA LEU A 506 -1.48 -16.63 -4.23
C LEU A 506 -2.81 -15.86 -4.23
N ARG A 507 -3.84 -16.35 -3.51
CA ARG A 507 -5.15 -15.71 -3.37
C ARG A 507 -5.09 -14.38 -2.66
N ASN A 508 -4.40 -14.31 -1.52
CA ASN A 508 -4.24 -13.06 -0.78
C ASN A 508 -3.54 -11.99 -1.63
N LEU A 509 -2.47 -12.37 -2.31
CA LEU A 509 -1.78 -11.47 -3.23
C LEU A 509 -2.67 -11.05 -4.41
N TRP A 510 -3.41 -11.99 -4.98
CA TRP A 510 -4.34 -11.73 -6.10
C TRP A 510 -5.44 -10.72 -5.71
N GLN A 511 -6.06 -10.91 -4.55
CA GLN A 511 -7.10 -10.00 -4.05
C GLN A 511 -6.53 -8.59 -3.78
N LEU A 512 -5.42 -8.51 -3.03
CA LEU A 512 -4.84 -7.23 -2.62
C LEU A 512 -4.26 -6.45 -3.80
N SER A 513 -3.59 -7.12 -4.76
CA SER A 513 -2.96 -6.46 -5.90
C SER A 513 -3.93 -5.69 -6.79
N LYS A 514 -5.23 -5.93 -6.66
CA LYS A 514 -6.26 -5.13 -7.31
C LYS A 514 -6.28 -3.69 -6.80
N TYR A 515 -6.07 -3.49 -5.50
CA TYR A 515 -6.24 -2.19 -4.83
C TYR A 515 -4.99 -1.64 -4.15
N VAL A 516 -4.04 -2.50 -3.85
CA VAL A 516 -2.77 -2.15 -3.19
C VAL A 516 -1.63 -2.45 -4.16
N PRO A 517 -0.59 -1.59 -4.28
CA PRO A 517 0.56 -1.88 -5.12
C PRO A 517 1.22 -3.20 -4.73
N ALA A 518 1.19 -4.18 -5.64
CA ALA A 518 1.73 -5.52 -5.37
C ALA A 518 3.23 -5.46 -5.05
N GLU A 519 3.96 -4.58 -5.70
CA GLU A 519 5.39 -4.34 -5.50
C GLU A 519 5.77 -3.80 -4.11
N LYS A 520 4.78 -3.40 -3.30
CA LYS A 520 4.97 -3.00 -1.90
C LYS A 520 4.63 -4.10 -0.89
N LEU A 521 4.07 -5.20 -1.35
CA LEU A 521 3.69 -6.32 -0.50
C LEU A 521 4.86 -7.30 -0.39
N GLN A 522 5.26 -7.66 0.81
CA GLN A 522 6.20 -8.75 1.05
C GLN A 522 5.43 -9.98 1.48
N ILE A 523 5.52 -11.07 0.71
CA ILE A 523 4.72 -12.27 0.93
C ILE A 523 5.59 -13.53 0.84
N GLU A 524 5.28 -14.51 1.71
CA GLU A 524 6.12 -15.68 1.91
C GLU A 524 5.80 -16.85 0.99
N PHE A 525 6.86 -17.64 0.73
CA PHE A 525 6.75 -19.06 0.36
C PHE A 525 7.56 -19.89 1.36
N LEU A 526 7.07 -21.09 1.69
CA LEU A 526 7.54 -21.88 2.80
C LEU A 526 8.35 -23.10 2.36
N ASN A 527 9.05 -23.69 3.33
CA ASN A 527 9.76 -24.97 3.16
C ASN A 527 8.75 -26.12 2.97
N LYS A 528 8.57 -26.56 1.74
CA LYS A 528 7.61 -27.61 1.34
C LYS A 528 7.94 -29.00 1.89
N TRP A 529 9.13 -29.23 2.35
CA TRP A 529 9.58 -30.53 2.90
C TRP A 529 9.37 -30.63 4.41
N ARG A 530 9.01 -29.51 5.07
CA ARG A 530 8.77 -29.47 6.50
C ARG A 530 7.33 -29.88 6.84
N ASN A 531 7.20 -30.73 7.87
CA ASN A 531 5.89 -31.17 8.42
C ASN A 531 4.94 -31.79 7.37
N THR A 532 5.48 -32.54 6.41
CA THR A 532 4.71 -33.10 5.29
C THR A 532 3.72 -34.18 5.70
N ASP A 533 3.99 -34.91 6.76
CA ASP A 533 3.18 -36.01 7.31
C ASP A 533 1.79 -35.55 7.75
N LYS A 534 1.64 -34.31 8.23
CA LYS A 534 0.36 -33.79 8.66
C LYS A 534 -0.67 -33.58 7.54
N TYR A 535 -0.24 -33.52 6.29
CA TYR A 535 -1.13 -33.31 5.14
C TYR A 535 -1.73 -34.62 4.61
N GLY A 536 -1.18 -35.77 4.96
CA GLY A 536 -1.67 -37.07 4.50
C GLY A 536 -1.78 -37.14 2.97
N LYS A 537 -3.00 -37.34 2.45
CA LYS A 537 -3.28 -37.41 1.00
C LYS A 537 -3.88 -36.13 0.44
N ASP A 538 -3.73 -35.00 1.11
CA ASP A 538 -4.26 -33.72 0.65
C ASP A 538 -3.58 -33.28 -0.65
N ILE A 539 -4.37 -33.15 -1.71
CA ILE A 539 -3.87 -32.81 -3.05
C ILE A 539 -3.33 -31.36 -3.15
N PHE A 540 -3.71 -30.50 -2.23
CA PHE A 540 -3.27 -29.12 -2.17
C PHE A 540 -2.05 -28.90 -1.27
N ALA A 541 -1.56 -29.96 -0.66
CA ALA A 541 -0.40 -29.89 0.22
C ALA A 541 0.84 -29.29 -0.50
N PRO A 542 1.68 -28.50 0.18
CA PRO A 542 2.81 -27.83 -0.42
C PRO A 542 3.83 -28.79 -1.04
N ASN A 543 3.97 -30.01 -0.50
CA ASN A 543 4.88 -31.03 -1.03
C ASN A 543 4.45 -31.61 -2.41
N ASN A 544 3.19 -31.37 -2.84
CA ASN A 544 2.70 -31.74 -4.17
C ASN A 544 3.03 -30.69 -5.25
N HIS A 545 3.68 -29.60 -4.87
CA HIS A 545 4.09 -28.53 -5.79
C HIS A 545 5.61 -28.55 -6.00
N SER A 546 6.08 -28.05 -7.15
CA SER A 546 7.51 -27.77 -7.31
C SER A 546 7.92 -26.58 -6.44
N PHE A 547 9.17 -26.53 -6.03
CA PHE A 547 9.64 -25.40 -5.23
C PHE A 547 9.69 -24.10 -6.05
N GLU A 548 9.92 -24.25 -7.34
CA GLU A 548 9.83 -23.19 -8.34
C GLU A 548 8.41 -22.60 -8.42
N TYR A 549 7.37 -23.44 -8.32
CA TYR A 549 5.98 -22.96 -8.29
C TYR A 549 5.68 -22.17 -7.02
N LEU A 550 6.15 -22.65 -5.85
CA LEU A 550 5.97 -21.92 -4.59
C LEU A 550 6.61 -20.53 -4.67
N PHE A 551 7.84 -20.43 -5.15
CA PHE A 551 8.48 -19.15 -5.40
C PHE A 551 7.66 -18.30 -6.38
N ALA A 552 7.20 -18.89 -7.47
CA ALA A 552 6.45 -18.16 -8.49
C ALA A 552 5.17 -17.53 -7.97
N THR A 553 4.48 -18.14 -6.99
CA THR A 553 3.25 -17.56 -6.38
C THR A 553 3.48 -16.20 -5.72
N THR A 554 4.72 -15.85 -5.43
CA THR A 554 5.12 -14.59 -4.77
C THR A 554 5.70 -13.54 -5.73
N MET A 555 5.97 -13.89 -7.01
CA MET A 555 6.70 -13.02 -7.94
C MET A 555 6.00 -11.69 -8.26
N ALA A 556 4.67 -11.59 -8.12
CA ALA A 556 3.98 -10.31 -8.32
C ALA A 556 4.21 -9.30 -7.18
N ALA A 557 4.80 -9.74 -6.09
CA ALA A 557 5.14 -8.95 -4.89
C ALA A 557 6.65 -8.95 -4.65
N GLN A 558 7.07 -8.69 -3.40
CA GLN A 558 8.44 -8.88 -2.91
C GLN A 558 8.53 -10.29 -2.30
N PRO A 559 9.17 -11.27 -2.98
CA PRO A 559 9.23 -12.65 -2.49
C PRO A 559 9.99 -12.77 -1.18
N LEU A 560 9.42 -13.50 -0.21
CA LEU A 560 10.01 -13.82 1.07
C LEU A 560 10.17 -15.34 1.23
N ALA A 561 11.40 -15.82 1.19
CA ALA A 561 11.75 -17.19 1.57
C ALA A 561 11.68 -17.31 3.10
N TRP A 562 10.57 -17.85 3.60
CA TRP A 562 10.22 -17.89 5.03
C TRP A 562 10.64 -19.23 5.64
N PHE A 563 11.97 -19.45 5.74
CA PHE A 563 12.56 -20.69 6.23
C PHE A 563 14.06 -20.52 6.48
N GLU A 564 14.64 -21.50 7.19
CA GLU A 564 16.08 -21.67 7.33
C GLU A 564 16.67 -22.32 6.06
N GLY A 565 17.61 -21.66 5.39
CA GLY A 565 18.25 -22.17 4.18
C GLY A 565 19.06 -23.46 4.45
N THR A 566 19.68 -23.56 5.63
CA THR A 566 20.42 -24.76 6.06
C THR A 566 19.52 -25.97 6.33
N GLY A 567 18.22 -25.76 6.52
CA GLY A 567 17.21 -26.81 6.70
C GLY A 567 16.68 -27.41 5.38
N LEU A 568 17.06 -26.86 4.23
CA LEU A 568 16.60 -27.31 2.94
C LEU A 568 17.40 -28.52 2.40
N PRO A 569 16.74 -29.46 1.69
CA PRO A 569 17.45 -30.50 0.96
C PRO A 569 18.19 -29.93 -0.26
N SER A 570 19.19 -30.61 -0.75
CA SER A 570 20.02 -30.15 -1.89
C SER A 570 19.21 -29.90 -3.17
N GLU A 571 18.11 -30.62 -3.38
CA GLU A 571 17.23 -30.43 -4.53
C GLU A 571 16.54 -29.06 -4.52
N ALA A 572 16.36 -28.41 -3.36
CA ALA A 572 15.79 -27.06 -3.25
C ALA A 572 16.63 -26.02 -4.00
N LEU A 573 17.95 -26.24 -4.11
CA LEU A 573 18.85 -25.32 -4.79
C LEU A 573 18.59 -25.19 -6.30
N ARG A 574 17.79 -26.08 -6.90
CA ARG A 574 17.38 -25.98 -8.31
C ARG A 574 16.59 -24.69 -8.60
N VAL A 575 15.92 -24.11 -7.60
CA VAL A 575 15.19 -22.84 -7.74
C VAL A 575 16.10 -21.64 -8.01
N LYS A 576 17.41 -21.77 -7.76
CA LYS A 576 18.41 -20.69 -7.90
C LYS A 576 18.36 -19.98 -9.26
N ASP A 577 18.33 -20.76 -10.34
CA ASP A 577 18.37 -20.17 -11.68
C ASP A 577 17.10 -19.38 -11.98
N LEU A 578 15.96 -19.86 -11.50
CA LEU A 578 14.70 -19.13 -11.58
C LEU A 578 14.73 -17.81 -10.78
N ILE A 579 15.19 -17.85 -9.52
CA ILE A 579 15.30 -16.65 -8.68
C ILE A 579 16.25 -15.63 -9.31
N LYS A 580 17.41 -16.07 -9.80
CA LYS A 580 18.37 -15.17 -10.46
C LYS A 580 17.84 -14.58 -11.76
N ALA A 581 17.10 -15.36 -12.54
CA ALA A 581 16.48 -14.88 -13.76
C ALA A 581 15.35 -13.89 -13.46
N TYR A 582 14.52 -14.16 -12.44
CA TYR A 582 13.48 -13.25 -11.98
C TYR A 582 14.06 -11.89 -11.52
N ARG A 583 15.11 -11.90 -10.69
CA ARG A 583 15.76 -10.66 -10.21
C ARG A 583 16.24 -9.74 -11.33
N LYS A 584 16.57 -10.27 -12.50
CA LYS A 584 16.98 -9.46 -13.67
C LYS A 584 15.83 -8.69 -14.30
N ILE A 585 14.60 -9.16 -14.12
CA ILE A 585 13.40 -8.58 -14.74
C ILE A 585 12.44 -8.01 -13.69
N GLN A 586 12.71 -8.20 -12.40
CA GLN A 586 11.84 -7.77 -11.29
C GLN A 586 11.50 -6.29 -11.41
N HIS A 587 12.49 -5.44 -11.65
CA HIS A 587 12.25 -4.00 -11.78
C HIS A 587 11.35 -3.66 -12.97
N ASP A 588 11.64 -4.18 -14.15
CA ASP A 588 10.83 -3.92 -15.35
C ASP A 588 9.38 -4.41 -15.17
N PHE A 589 9.21 -5.54 -14.49
CA PHE A 589 7.90 -6.06 -14.12
C PHE A 589 7.17 -5.15 -13.11
N HIS A 590 7.85 -4.64 -12.09
CA HIS A 590 7.29 -3.80 -11.04
C HIS A 590 7.01 -2.34 -11.48
N LEU A 591 7.67 -1.86 -12.53
CA LEU A 591 7.39 -0.52 -13.11
C LEU A 591 5.96 -0.41 -13.64
N GLY A 592 5.39 -1.49 -14.15
CA GLY A 592 4.03 -1.52 -14.67
C GLY A 592 2.96 -1.39 -13.56
N THR A 593 1.72 -1.30 -13.97
CA THR A 593 0.57 -1.44 -13.08
C THR A 593 0.24 -2.92 -12.97
N ILE A 594 0.56 -3.54 -11.85
CA ILE A 594 0.31 -4.96 -11.59
C ILE A 594 -1.12 -5.12 -11.11
N LEU A 595 -1.89 -5.91 -11.85
CA LEU A 595 -3.30 -6.23 -11.55
C LEU A 595 -3.53 -7.74 -11.68
N PRO A 596 -4.47 -8.31 -10.91
CA PRO A 596 -4.84 -9.71 -11.02
C PRO A 596 -5.58 -10.01 -12.33
N ILE A 597 -5.38 -11.20 -12.87
CA ILE A 597 -6.06 -11.70 -14.10
C ILE A 597 -6.56 -13.12 -13.91
N GLY A 598 -7.47 -13.54 -14.78
CA GLY A 598 -8.09 -14.86 -14.72
C GLY A 598 -9.06 -14.99 -13.57
N ASP A 599 -9.21 -16.21 -13.08
CA ASP A 599 -10.08 -16.53 -11.96
C ASP A 599 -9.35 -16.35 -10.63
N GLU A 600 -10.08 -16.05 -9.55
CA GLU A 600 -9.53 -15.99 -8.22
C GLU A 600 -8.90 -17.33 -7.83
N PRO A 601 -7.68 -17.37 -7.26
CA PRO A 601 -7.01 -18.61 -6.86
C PRO A 601 -7.85 -19.43 -5.88
N SER A 602 -8.02 -20.70 -6.18
CA SER A 602 -8.84 -21.65 -5.41
C SER A 602 -8.16 -23.02 -5.21
N GLY A 603 -6.93 -23.16 -5.70
CA GLY A 603 -6.23 -24.42 -5.86
C GLY A 603 -6.64 -25.16 -7.15
N ARG A 604 -7.62 -24.64 -7.92
CA ARG A 604 -8.14 -25.25 -9.14
C ARG A 604 -8.36 -24.28 -10.30
N SER A 605 -7.86 -23.07 -10.18
CA SER A 605 -8.09 -21.98 -11.13
C SER A 605 -7.05 -21.91 -12.23
N TRP A 606 -7.42 -21.25 -13.34
CA TRP A 606 -6.51 -20.57 -14.24
C TRP A 606 -6.46 -19.11 -13.83
N THR A 607 -5.33 -18.66 -13.31
CA THR A 607 -5.20 -17.38 -12.64
C THR A 607 -3.87 -16.70 -12.99
N GLY A 608 -3.64 -15.50 -12.52
CA GLY A 608 -2.37 -14.83 -12.74
C GLY A 608 -2.35 -13.35 -12.40
N PHE A 609 -1.31 -12.70 -12.90
CA PHE A 609 -1.11 -11.26 -12.80
C PHE A 609 -0.70 -10.68 -14.15
N GLN A 610 -1.10 -9.45 -14.38
CA GLN A 610 -0.66 -8.66 -15.55
C GLN A 610 0.00 -7.38 -15.06
N SER A 611 1.22 -7.10 -15.51
CA SER A 611 1.87 -5.80 -15.38
C SER A 611 1.64 -5.03 -16.68
N LEU A 612 1.00 -3.88 -16.57
CA LEU A 612 0.64 -3.00 -17.69
C LEU A 612 1.63 -1.82 -17.75
N ASN A 613 2.36 -1.69 -18.86
CA ASN A 613 3.33 -0.60 -19.08
C ASN A 613 3.26 -0.11 -20.55
N GLY A 614 2.28 0.74 -20.85
CA GLY A 614 2.04 1.21 -22.22
C GLY A 614 1.71 0.07 -23.19
N ASN A 615 2.46 -0.03 -24.28
CA ASN A 615 2.29 -1.06 -25.30
C ASN A 615 3.01 -2.38 -25.01
N GLN A 616 3.57 -2.51 -23.84
CA GLN A 616 4.28 -3.71 -23.40
C GLN A 616 3.98 -4.02 -21.94
N GLY A 617 4.45 -5.14 -21.45
CA GLY A 617 4.31 -5.53 -20.05
C GLY A 617 4.58 -7.00 -19.86
N TYR A 618 4.01 -7.53 -18.79
CA TYR A 618 4.19 -8.93 -18.43
C TYR A 618 2.88 -9.59 -18.09
N PHE A 619 2.81 -10.89 -18.36
CA PHE A 619 1.83 -11.80 -17.81
C PHE A 619 2.53 -12.83 -16.95
N ILE A 620 1.97 -13.18 -15.80
CA ILE A 620 2.27 -14.41 -15.09
C ILE A 620 0.99 -15.22 -15.07
N PHE A 621 1.00 -16.40 -15.68
CA PHE A 621 -0.12 -17.32 -15.67
C PHE A 621 0.20 -18.54 -14.81
N TYR A 622 -0.78 -18.95 -14.02
CA TYR A 622 -0.71 -20.17 -13.21
C TYR A 622 -1.84 -21.12 -13.64
N ARG A 623 -1.48 -22.38 -13.86
CA ARG A 623 -2.42 -23.50 -13.89
C ARG A 623 -2.37 -24.17 -12.54
N GLU A 624 -3.40 -23.99 -11.72
CA GLU A 624 -3.53 -24.75 -10.47
C GLU A 624 -3.93 -26.20 -10.76
N ASN A 625 -4.41 -26.97 -9.79
CA ASN A 625 -4.82 -28.35 -9.97
C ASN A 625 -6.16 -28.47 -10.72
N THR A 626 -6.17 -28.15 -12.00
CA THR A 626 -7.33 -28.23 -12.90
C THR A 626 -7.08 -29.17 -14.08
N ALA A 627 -8.13 -29.83 -14.58
CA ALA A 627 -8.01 -30.89 -15.58
C ALA A 627 -7.53 -30.41 -16.96
N GLY A 628 -7.91 -29.23 -17.41
CA GLY A 628 -7.57 -28.70 -18.74
C GLY A 628 -6.12 -28.23 -18.83
N ALA A 629 -5.34 -28.69 -19.81
CA ALA A 629 -3.98 -28.18 -20.06
C ALA A 629 -3.97 -26.83 -20.80
N VAL A 630 -5.10 -26.41 -21.34
CA VAL A 630 -5.31 -25.12 -21.99
C VAL A 630 -6.33 -24.33 -21.17
N GLY A 631 -5.99 -23.10 -20.83
CA GLY A 631 -6.87 -22.16 -20.13
C GLY A 631 -7.12 -20.90 -20.92
N ALA A 632 -8.38 -20.43 -20.95
CA ALA A 632 -8.76 -19.13 -21.49
C ALA A 632 -8.76 -18.12 -20.34
N VAL A 633 -7.66 -17.38 -20.19
CA VAL A 633 -7.44 -16.45 -19.05
C VAL A 633 -7.86 -15.04 -19.45
N LYS A 634 -8.76 -14.43 -18.67
CA LYS A 634 -9.18 -13.05 -18.88
C LYS A 634 -8.06 -12.09 -18.51
N THR A 635 -7.79 -11.12 -19.38
CA THR A 635 -6.74 -10.09 -19.20
C THR A 635 -7.34 -8.69 -19.19
N TRP A 636 -6.52 -7.69 -18.95
CA TRP A 636 -6.88 -6.26 -19.01
C TRP A 636 -6.69 -5.65 -20.41
N LEU A 637 -6.22 -6.42 -21.39
CA LEU A 637 -6.11 -5.95 -22.77
C LEU A 637 -7.46 -5.98 -23.47
N SER A 638 -7.67 -5.01 -24.35
CA SER A 638 -8.90 -4.92 -25.12
C SER A 638 -9.03 -6.07 -26.12
N ALA A 639 -10.25 -6.50 -26.37
CA ALA A 639 -10.58 -7.46 -27.44
C ALA A 639 -10.00 -7.02 -28.79
N GLY A 640 -9.44 -7.95 -29.55
CA GLY A 640 -8.82 -7.68 -30.85
C GLY A 640 -7.37 -7.20 -30.77
N THR A 641 -6.83 -6.93 -29.58
CA THR A 641 -5.42 -6.56 -29.42
C THR A 641 -4.52 -7.73 -29.83
N LYS A 642 -3.62 -7.50 -30.79
CA LYS A 642 -2.61 -8.49 -31.18
C LYS A 642 -1.40 -8.38 -30.25
N VAL A 643 -0.92 -9.48 -29.75
CA VAL A 643 0.21 -9.53 -28.83
C VAL A 643 1.23 -10.61 -29.22
N LYS A 644 2.50 -10.24 -29.11
CA LYS A 644 3.62 -11.19 -29.10
C LYS A 644 4.02 -11.42 -27.65
N CYS A 645 3.85 -12.64 -27.17
CA CYS A 645 4.22 -13.05 -25.81
C CYS A 645 5.48 -13.91 -25.86
N THR A 646 6.60 -13.39 -25.39
CA THR A 646 7.88 -14.11 -25.29
C THR A 646 7.99 -14.73 -23.91
N ALA A 647 8.11 -16.06 -23.83
CA ALA A 647 8.30 -16.73 -22.54
C ALA A 647 9.68 -16.37 -21.96
N VAL A 648 9.68 -15.84 -20.73
CA VAL A 648 10.89 -15.39 -20.03
C VAL A 648 11.21 -16.24 -18.80
N LEU A 649 10.19 -16.79 -18.12
CA LEU A 649 10.34 -17.70 -16.98
C LEU A 649 9.27 -18.79 -17.04
N GLY A 650 9.53 -19.95 -16.40
CA GLY A 650 8.58 -21.06 -16.30
C GLY A 650 8.45 -21.88 -17.59
N ASN A 651 7.36 -22.65 -17.71
CA ASN A 651 7.22 -23.74 -18.67
C ASN A 651 6.33 -23.39 -19.89
N GLY A 652 6.46 -22.19 -20.45
CA GLY A 652 5.69 -21.75 -21.63
C GLY A 652 6.49 -21.70 -22.92
N LYS A 653 5.77 -21.63 -24.04
CA LYS A 653 6.34 -21.35 -25.35
C LYS A 653 5.97 -19.94 -25.78
N THR A 654 6.86 -19.27 -26.53
CA THR A 654 6.55 -17.99 -27.16
C THR A 654 5.35 -18.13 -28.10
N ILE A 655 4.36 -17.23 -27.97
CA ILE A 655 3.13 -17.23 -28.76
C ILE A 655 2.87 -15.87 -29.39
N ASN A 656 2.29 -15.86 -30.58
CA ASN A 656 1.68 -14.68 -31.19
C ASN A 656 0.19 -14.94 -31.24
N THR A 657 -0.61 -14.04 -30.68
CA THR A 657 -2.04 -14.28 -30.56
C THR A 657 -2.83 -12.97 -30.57
N THR A 658 -4.13 -13.09 -30.63
CA THR A 658 -5.06 -11.96 -30.55
C THR A 658 -5.97 -12.16 -29.33
N ILE A 659 -6.16 -11.12 -28.55
CA ILE A 659 -7.10 -11.15 -27.41
C ILE A 659 -8.52 -11.39 -27.95
N ALA A 660 -9.17 -12.42 -27.44
CA ALA A 660 -10.49 -12.83 -27.87
C ALA A 660 -11.57 -11.77 -27.54
N LYS A 661 -12.76 -11.89 -28.12
CA LYS A 661 -13.89 -10.93 -27.92
C LYS A 661 -14.29 -10.77 -26.45
N ASN A 662 -14.13 -11.80 -25.64
CA ASN A 662 -14.40 -11.78 -24.19
C ASN A 662 -13.22 -11.27 -23.35
N GLY A 663 -12.12 -10.81 -23.96
CA GLY A 663 -10.93 -10.32 -23.30
C GLY A 663 -9.97 -11.41 -22.81
N THR A 664 -10.11 -12.65 -23.30
CA THR A 664 -9.26 -13.76 -22.89
C THR A 664 -8.09 -14.00 -23.84
N ILE A 665 -7.04 -14.62 -23.29
CA ILE A 665 -5.92 -15.22 -24.03
C ILE A 665 -5.86 -16.71 -23.69
N GLU A 666 -5.59 -17.55 -24.69
CA GLU A 666 -5.35 -18.98 -24.48
C GLU A 666 -3.92 -19.22 -24.06
N VAL A 667 -3.74 -19.96 -22.96
CA VAL A 667 -2.45 -20.34 -22.41
C VAL A 667 -2.38 -21.85 -22.24
N THR A 668 -1.27 -22.46 -22.66
CA THR A 668 -1.05 -23.89 -22.52
C THR A 668 0.04 -24.16 -21.47
N LEU A 669 -0.33 -24.87 -20.42
CA LEU A 669 0.58 -25.41 -19.41
C LEU A 669 0.27 -26.91 -19.24
N PRO A 670 1.13 -27.81 -19.73
CA PRO A 670 0.83 -29.26 -19.73
C PRO A 670 0.69 -29.86 -18.33
N LYS A 671 1.45 -29.35 -17.36
CA LYS A 671 1.43 -29.85 -15.97
C LYS A 671 0.49 -29.03 -15.10
N ILE A 672 -0.16 -29.68 -14.14
CA ILE A 672 -0.85 -29.00 -13.04
C ILE A 672 0.18 -28.37 -12.09
N ASN A 673 -0.26 -27.38 -11.32
CA ASN A 673 0.59 -26.62 -10.39
C ASN A 673 1.86 -26.11 -11.08
N ASP A 674 1.66 -25.45 -12.23
CA ASP A 674 2.73 -24.94 -13.09
C ASP A 674 2.46 -23.47 -13.46
N PHE A 675 3.48 -22.81 -13.98
CA PHE A 675 3.40 -21.40 -14.34
C PHE A 675 4.23 -21.07 -15.58
N VAL A 676 3.90 -19.92 -16.17
CA VAL A 676 4.70 -19.25 -17.18
C VAL A 676 4.64 -17.74 -16.98
N MET A 677 5.78 -17.08 -17.15
CA MET A 677 5.87 -15.64 -17.24
C MET A 677 6.22 -15.25 -18.66
N TYR A 678 5.39 -14.39 -19.24
CA TYR A 678 5.62 -13.80 -20.56
C TYR A 678 5.94 -12.31 -20.44
N ARG A 679 6.92 -11.85 -21.22
CA ARG A 679 6.95 -10.46 -21.63
C ARG A 679 6.09 -10.33 -22.87
N TYR A 680 5.14 -9.41 -22.88
CA TYR A 680 4.30 -9.14 -24.06
C TYR A 680 4.58 -7.79 -24.68
N GLU A 681 4.38 -7.72 -26.00
CA GLU A 681 4.38 -6.50 -26.80
C GLU A 681 3.12 -6.47 -27.63
N ILE A 682 2.41 -5.32 -27.63
CA ILE A 682 1.25 -5.09 -28.49
C ILE A 682 1.78 -4.83 -29.90
N THR A 683 1.33 -5.63 -30.86
CA THR A 683 1.69 -5.50 -32.27
C THR A 683 0.56 -4.84 -33.06
N LYS A 684 0.92 -4.10 -34.09
CA LYS A 684 -0.05 -3.40 -34.97
C LYS A 684 -0.90 -4.37 -35.80
#